data_7fa3df08c5cc4e3fa9176ec147eb3651
#
_entry.id   7fa3df08c5cc4e3fa9176ec147eb3651
#
_cell.length_a   1.000
_cell.length_b   1.000
_cell.length_c   1.000
_cell.angle_alpha   90.00
_cell.angle_beta   90.00
_cell.angle_gamma   90.00
#
_symmetry.space_group_name_H-M   'P 1'
#
loop_
_entity.id
_entity.type
_entity.pdbx_description
1 polymer ?
#
loop_
_entity_poly.entity_id
_entity_poly.type
_entity_poly.pdbx_seq_one_letter_code
_entity_poly.pdbx_strand_id
1 'polypeptide(L)'
;VTNPTRPFTIGVLAGSVLDEYQNTVLFGASDELREQGASVILFAGGVLDSPDRASAQRNSIYDLIDPKRIDALIVLVSLGNNIGVAALGDYCARFAPLPICTLSGSLPDKPSVLVDNARGMRWLVEHFVTTHGARRIAFIRGPVGSDEAERRFRIYRDVLDEHGIAFDPELVTVGDFNPPSGAEAVRVLCDERRVAFDALIAANDYMALAAVAALQERGFDVPGQIGVAGFDDIDEARFATPPLTTVRQPLHESGRQAGKIVSAMLRGEGHPARVVLDTLLVLRESCGCSLDRAVMTEASEDFSTVVSLPAHLDARKDDIVRAVARAVAPEQARIPSDWPEPLVAAFIADLREATSVRFVSLLTATLRRVVAAGGAIRPWHAVISTLAGEVMMTLGDPKSKVRADEVLHRARVLIGDIRERIQAQHRIQRERWIRTLHETSEALMTAFGETALVDAVARQLPRLEIPACALAVYAGSPETGLTQRARPLFLYDNGESVPLGPGDTSFPAADLAPRDWLAARPRTIIAEPLAFQGEPLGFALFEVGPREGVVYEGLRELVSSAMKGARLVEQVVLEATARQRAERERIEKEMEIAARIQTAIVPKTIAVEGLDIAAAMIPATEVGGDYYDVVSFDGGCWIGVGDVAGHGLGTGLVMLMIQSVVAGLVRREPKASPSDVFNVLNAVMFDNVHRRMDQDEYATLTLIRYDGGGRFVFAGAHEDIVVYRTKTRRCECIETRGPWVGAVANVTRMVVESEVSLDPSDLMVLYTDGVTEAMDARGVQFSLDRLCAIVERIASEPVESIRDHLMDAVRSWAVKQEDDMSVVVVRCLA
;
A
#
# COMPACT_ATOMS: atom_id res chain seq x y z
N VAL A 1 15.34 38.22 11.62
CA VAL A 1 14.25 38.75 12.45
C VAL A 1 13.23 37.64 12.56
N THR A 2 13.30 36.93 13.68
CA THR A 2 12.42 35.79 13.97
C THR A 2 11.04 36.27 14.32
N ASN A 3 10.03 35.68 13.67
CA ASN A 3 8.62 35.92 14.00
C ASN A 3 8.34 35.27 15.38
N PRO A 4 8.00 36.01 16.45
CA PRO A 4 8.01 35.52 17.83
C PRO A 4 6.80 34.64 18.23
N THR A 5 6.03 34.11 17.26
CA THR A 5 4.75 33.43 17.51
C THR A 5 4.71 31.98 17.10
N ARG A 6 5.75 31.44 16.45
CA ARG A 6 5.79 30.04 16.01
C ARG A 6 6.77 29.22 16.86
N PRO A 7 6.40 28.03 17.38
CA PRO A 7 7.35 27.12 17.99
C PRO A 7 8.44 26.72 17.00
N PHE A 8 9.68 26.55 17.45
CA PHE A 8 10.75 26.02 16.63
C PHE A 8 10.43 24.59 16.17
N THR A 9 10.81 24.29 14.94
CA THR A 9 10.71 22.95 14.36
C THR A 9 12.09 22.40 14.05
N ILE A 10 12.49 21.33 14.72
CA ILE A 10 13.80 20.71 14.60
C ILE A 10 13.70 19.41 13.82
N GLY A 11 14.46 19.30 12.74
CA GLY A 11 14.61 18.06 12.00
C GLY A 11 15.67 17.16 12.64
N VAL A 12 15.39 15.87 12.76
CA VAL A 12 16.38 14.88 13.20
C VAL A 12 16.53 13.85 12.09
N LEU A 13 17.75 13.69 11.56
CA LEU A 13 18.06 12.74 10.49
C LEU A 13 18.59 11.45 11.10
N ALA A 14 17.91 10.34 10.82
CA ALA A 14 18.26 9.02 11.29
C ALA A 14 18.09 7.95 10.20
N GLY A 15 18.84 6.86 10.29
CA GLY A 15 18.75 5.76 9.34
C GLY A 15 17.49 4.93 9.54
N SER A 16 17.10 4.66 10.79
CA SER A 16 15.95 3.81 11.10
C SER A 16 15.38 4.11 12.49
N VAL A 17 14.08 3.92 12.62
CA VAL A 17 13.39 3.92 13.92
C VAL A 17 13.29 2.51 14.54
N LEU A 18 13.67 1.47 13.79
CA LEU A 18 13.73 0.09 14.32
C LEU A 18 14.96 -0.16 15.20
N ASP A 19 16.06 0.52 14.91
CA ASP A 19 17.30 0.38 15.63
C ASP A 19 17.18 0.99 17.04
N GLU A 20 17.26 0.16 18.09
CA GLU A 20 17.12 0.56 19.49
C GLU A 20 18.14 1.65 19.87
N TYR A 21 19.37 1.56 19.36
CA TYR A 21 20.41 2.56 19.55
C TYR A 21 19.93 3.94 19.05
N GLN A 22 19.56 4.03 17.75
CA GLN A 22 19.11 5.28 17.15
C GLN A 22 17.82 5.77 17.83
N ASN A 23 16.87 4.87 18.07
CA ASN A 23 15.58 5.20 18.68
C ASN A 23 15.76 5.83 20.08
N THR A 24 16.64 5.29 20.91
CA THR A 24 16.92 5.82 22.24
C THR A 24 17.52 7.23 22.18
N VAL A 25 18.45 7.48 21.26
CA VAL A 25 19.04 8.80 21.03
C VAL A 25 18.00 9.79 20.54
N LEU A 26 17.16 9.39 19.60
CA LEU A 26 16.10 10.22 19.00
C LEU A 26 15.07 10.65 20.06
N PHE A 27 14.64 9.72 20.91
CA PHE A 27 13.71 10.07 22.00
C PHE A 27 14.34 10.96 23.05
N GLY A 28 15.63 10.80 23.34
CA GLY A 28 16.36 11.73 24.20
C GLY A 28 16.35 13.16 23.68
N ALA A 29 16.61 13.36 22.38
CA ALA A 29 16.51 14.67 21.74
C ALA A 29 15.07 15.22 21.74
N SER A 30 14.11 14.37 21.38
CA SER A 30 12.69 14.73 21.34
C SER A 30 12.16 15.15 22.72
N ASP A 31 12.49 14.41 23.78
CA ASP A 31 12.05 14.73 25.14
C ASP A 31 12.55 16.12 25.56
N GLU A 32 13.84 16.42 25.37
CA GLU A 32 14.44 17.72 25.71
C GLU A 32 13.81 18.88 24.92
N LEU A 33 13.63 18.69 23.60
CA LEU A 33 13.08 19.72 22.72
C LEU A 33 11.60 19.99 23.00
N ARG A 34 10.82 18.97 23.34
CA ARG A 34 9.41 19.11 23.75
C ARG A 34 9.27 19.84 25.09
N GLU A 35 10.13 19.57 26.06
CA GLU A 35 10.18 20.29 27.33
C GLU A 35 10.39 21.80 27.10
N GLN A 36 11.02 22.17 25.98
CA GLN A 36 11.26 23.55 25.57
C GLN A 36 10.19 24.11 24.61
N GLY A 37 9.11 23.33 24.32
CA GLY A 37 7.99 23.76 23.47
C GLY A 37 8.27 23.72 21.97
N ALA A 38 9.32 23.01 21.54
CA ALA A 38 9.65 22.83 20.12
C ALA A 38 8.93 21.63 19.51
N SER A 39 8.67 21.68 18.20
CA SER A 39 8.27 20.53 17.40
C SER A 39 9.50 19.78 16.90
N VAL A 40 9.39 18.45 16.79
CA VAL A 40 10.47 17.58 16.32
C VAL A 40 9.95 16.73 15.15
N ILE A 41 10.70 16.68 14.06
CA ILE A 41 10.42 15.80 12.92
C ILE A 41 11.60 14.86 12.73
N LEU A 42 11.35 13.57 12.96
CA LEU A 42 12.31 12.50 12.75
C LEU A 42 12.20 12.02 11.29
N PHE A 43 13.21 12.28 10.49
CA PHE A 43 13.31 11.79 9.10
C PHE A 43 14.01 10.43 9.10
N ALA A 44 13.23 9.35 8.92
CA ALA A 44 13.73 7.97 8.94
C ALA A 44 14.04 7.49 7.51
N GLY A 45 15.15 7.97 6.95
CA GLY A 45 15.43 7.84 5.53
C GLY A 45 16.48 6.77 5.13
N GLY A 46 16.95 5.92 6.05
CA GLY A 46 18.02 4.95 5.73
C GLY A 46 19.42 5.57 5.73
N VAL A 47 20.45 4.72 5.69
CA VAL A 47 21.84 5.11 5.53
C VAL A 47 22.07 5.59 4.09
N LEU A 48 22.87 6.63 3.93
CA LEU A 48 23.20 7.17 2.61
C LEU A 48 24.02 6.17 1.80
N ASP A 49 23.72 6.09 0.50
CA ASP A 49 24.36 5.19 -0.46
C ASP A 49 24.40 3.73 0.03
N SER A 50 23.29 3.26 0.54
CA SER A 50 23.15 1.87 0.96
C SER A 50 23.27 0.93 -0.24
N PRO A 51 24.04 -0.18 -0.15
CA PRO A 51 24.06 -1.22 -1.18
C PRO A 51 22.70 -1.92 -1.34
N ASP A 52 21.87 -1.92 -0.31
CA ASP A 52 20.49 -2.35 -0.42
C ASP A 52 19.63 -1.27 -1.08
N ARG A 53 19.06 -1.63 -2.23
CA ARG A 53 18.28 -0.71 -3.07
C ARG A 53 17.04 -0.18 -2.35
N ALA A 54 16.38 -0.99 -1.53
CA ALA A 54 15.21 -0.57 -0.79
C ALA A 54 15.55 0.47 0.27
N SER A 55 16.66 0.27 0.99
CA SER A 55 17.17 1.24 1.97
C SER A 55 17.65 2.53 1.30
N ALA A 56 18.33 2.46 0.14
CA ALA A 56 18.79 3.65 -0.58
C ALA A 56 17.62 4.54 -1.03
N GLN A 57 16.49 3.96 -1.43
CA GLN A 57 15.30 4.70 -1.85
C GLN A 57 14.63 5.47 -0.71
N ARG A 58 14.81 5.05 0.52
CA ARG A 58 14.31 5.78 1.70
C ARG A 58 14.95 7.15 1.86
N ASN A 59 16.12 7.37 1.28
CA ASN A 59 16.81 8.66 1.33
C ASN A 59 15.99 9.80 0.73
N SER A 60 14.99 9.52 -0.12
CA SER A 60 14.09 10.53 -0.69
C SER A 60 13.34 11.36 0.37
N ILE A 61 13.16 10.87 1.59
CA ILE A 61 12.54 11.63 2.68
C ILE A 61 13.39 12.82 3.10
N TYR A 62 14.73 12.74 2.96
CA TYR A 62 15.64 13.84 3.28
C TYR A 62 15.53 15.00 2.29
N ASP A 63 15.01 14.77 1.07
CA ASP A 63 14.78 15.81 0.08
C ASP A 63 13.60 16.72 0.46
N LEU A 64 12.78 16.31 1.43
CA LEU A 64 11.66 17.09 1.95
C LEU A 64 12.08 18.12 3.03
N ILE A 65 13.37 18.15 3.40
CA ILE A 65 13.88 19.11 4.40
C ILE A 65 14.02 20.49 3.74
N ASP A 66 13.18 21.43 4.14
CA ASP A 66 13.19 22.83 3.67
C ASP A 66 13.57 23.78 4.81
N PRO A 67 14.62 24.61 4.64
CA PRO A 67 15.00 25.66 5.59
C PRO A 67 13.89 26.67 5.93
N LYS A 68 12.83 26.74 5.14
CA LYS A 68 11.66 27.59 5.46
C LYS A 68 10.74 27.00 6.52
N ARG A 69 10.80 25.68 6.70
CA ARG A 69 9.94 24.91 7.62
C ARG A 69 10.69 24.35 8.81
N ILE A 70 11.94 24.00 8.62
CA ILE A 70 12.83 23.48 9.64
C ILE A 70 13.74 24.61 10.11
N ASP A 71 13.94 24.74 11.40
CA ASP A 71 14.73 25.82 12.01
C ASP A 71 16.18 25.36 12.33
N ALA A 72 16.38 24.05 12.59
CA ALA A 72 17.68 23.43 12.85
C ALA A 72 17.65 21.93 12.59
N LEU A 73 18.83 21.31 12.48
CA LEU A 73 18.98 19.87 12.30
C LEU A 73 19.85 19.23 13.38
N ILE A 74 19.46 18.02 13.78
CA ILE A 74 20.32 17.06 14.50
C ILE A 74 20.61 15.93 13.54
N VAL A 75 21.87 15.62 13.28
CA VAL A 75 22.31 14.62 12.32
C VAL A 75 23.08 13.49 13.01
N LEU A 76 22.57 12.26 12.91
CA LEU A 76 23.35 11.09 13.32
C LEU A 76 24.42 10.82 12.26
N VAL A 77 25.69 10.84 12.66
CA VAL A 77 26.82 10.65 11.74
C VAL A 77 26.86 9.23 11.15
N SER A 78 26.22 8.26 11.79
CA SER A 78 26.01 6.91 11.25
C SER A 78 25.28 6.87 9.90
N LEU A 79 24.54 7.92 9.52
CA LEU A 79 24.02 8.06 8.16
C LEU A 79 25.08 8.01 7.07
N GLY A 80 26.29 8.43 7.39
CA GLY A 80 27.44 8.45 6.48
C GLY A 80 28.29 7.19 6.51
N ASN A 81 27.88 6.09 7.17
CA ASN A 81 28.72 4.89 7.32
C ASN A 81 29.24 4.30 6.00
N ASN A 82 28.50 4.46 4.89
CA ASN A 82 28.91 3.98 3.57
C ASN A 82 29.70 5.01 2.76
N ILE A 83 29.47 6.31 3.00
CA ILE A 83 30.10 7.39 2.21
C ILE A 83 31.28 8.07 2.92
N GLY A 84 31.37 7.89 4.23
CA GLY A 84 32.39 8.53 5.07
C GLY A 84 32.06 9.96 5.49
N VAL A 85 32.79 10.45 6.51
CA VAL A 85 32.48 11.72 7.19
C VAL A 85 32.62 12.94 6.28
N ALA A 86 33.61 12.96 5.36
CA ALA A 86 33.78 14.07 4.43
C ALA A 86 32.55 14.23 3.48
N ALA A 87 32.15 13.14 2.83
CA ALA A 87 31.01 13.14 1.95
C ALA A 87 29.67 13.42 2.70
N LEU A 88 29.56 12.99 3.97
CA LEU A 88 28.41 13.37 4.81
C LEU A 88 28.42 14.88 5.09
N GLY A 89 29.59 15.49 5.30
CA GLY A 89 29.73 16.93 5.44
C GLY A 89 29.23 17.68 4.20
N ASP A 90 29.64 17.26 3.02
CA ASP A 90 29.18 17.80 1.75
C ASP A 90 27.67 17.62 1.57
N TYR A 91 27.16 16.44 1.93
CA TYR A 91 25.73 16.18 1.92
C TYR A 91 24.95 17.12 2.85
N CYS A 92 25.44 17.37 4.06
CA CYS A 92 24.82 18.29 5.03
C CYS A 92 24.89 19.75 4.58
N ALA A 93 25.87 20.13 3.76
CA ALA A 93 26.00 21.50 3.24
C ALA A 93 24.78 21.93 2.40
N ARG A 94 24.05 21.01 1.80
CA ARG A 94 22.82 21.30 1.05
C ARG A 94 21.69 21.90 1.91
N PHE A 95 21.74 21.71 3.21
CA PHE A 95 20.74 22.24 4.13
C PHE A 95 21.06 23.63 4.65
N ALA A 96 22.14 24.26 4.16
CA ALA A 96 22.45 25.64 4.54
C ALA A 96 21.24 26.59 4.26
N PRO A 97 20.93 27.53 5.13
CA PRO A 97 21.70 28.01 6.29
C PRO A 97 21.33 27.38 7.65
N LEU A 98 20.70 26.20 7.69
CA LEU A 98 20.26 25.60 8.95
C LEU A 98 21.42 25.34 9.90
N PRO A 99 21.31 25.67 11.19
CA PRO A 99 22.24 25.22 12.21
C PRO A 99 22.13 23.71 12.37
N ILE A 100 23.28 23.05 12.48
CA ILE A 100 23.38 21.58 12.57
C ILE A 100 24.19 21.21 13.80
N CYS A 101 23.67 20.30 14.62
CA CYS A 101 24.37 19.56 15.67
C CYS A 101 24.53 18.10 15.27
N THR A 102 25.70 17.50 15.49
CA THR A 102 25.96 16.09 15.15
C THR A 102 25.96 15.20 16.38
N LEU A 103 25.51 13.95 16.19
CA LEU A 103 25.49 12.89 17.19
C LEU A 103 26.30 11.70 16.72
N SER A 104 26.97 11.01 17.67
CA SER A 104 27.72 9.78 17.40
C SER A 104 28.88 9.94 16.41
N GLY A 105 29.33 11.16 16.24
CA GLY A 105 30.43 11.52 15.36
C GLY A 105 30.52 13.05 15.20
N SER A 106 31.58 13.53 14.56
CA SER A 106 31.80 14.97 14.38
C SER A 106 31.96 15.34 12.91
N LEU A 107 31.30 16.40 12.50
CA LEU A 107 31.56 17.08 11.24
C LEU A 107 32.42 18.34 11.50
N PRO A 108 33.26 18.76 10.54
CA PRO A 108 34.02 20.02 10.67
C PRO A 108 33.07 21.21 10.96
N ASP A 109 33.50 22.10 11.87
CA ASP A 109 32.77 23.33 12.22
C ASP A 109 31.31 23.16 12.73
N LYS A 110 30.91 21.96 13.11
CA LYS A 110 29.61 21.69 13.72
C LYS A 110 29.77 21.24 15.17
N PRO A 111 28.92 21.75 16.09
CA PRO A 111 28.87 21.21 17.44
C PRO A 111 28.50 19.74 17.42
N SER A 112 29.12 18.98 18.34
CA SER A 112 28.97 17.53 18.36
C SER A 112 28.79 16.98 19.76
N VAL A 113 27.93 15.97 19.89
CA VAL A 113 27.80 15.14 21.09
C VAL A 113 28.36 13.75 20.78
N LEU A 114 29.37 13.36 21.55
CA LEU A 114 30.12 12.12 21.36
C LEU A 114 30.08 11.30 22.66
N VAL A 115 30.39 10.02 22.53
CA VAL A 115 30.68 9.14 23.67
C VAL A 115 32.16 8.86 23.78
N ASP A 116 32.67 8.58 24.99
CA ASP A 116 34.07 8.19 25.19
C ASP A 116 34.27 6.72 24.76
N ASN A 117 34.33 6.51 23.46
CA ASN A 117 34.60 5.20 22.85
C ASN A 117 35.95 4.65 23.29
N ALA A 118 36.96 5.54 23.53
CA ALA A 118 38.30 5.13 23.86
C ALA A 118 38.34 4.49 25.26
N ARG A 119 37.75 5.14 26.24
CA ARG A 119 37.71 4.63 27.62
C ARG A 119 36.95 3.32 27.73
N GLY A 120 35.77 3.24 27.10
CA GLY A 120 34.96 2.02 27.14
C GLY A 120 35.63 0.84 26.48
N MET A 121 36.17 1.02 25.27
CA MET A 121 36.86 -0.07 24.56
C MET A 121 38.18 -0.48 25.27
N ARG A 122 38.92 0.48 25.80
CA ARG A 122 40.10 0.18 26.59
C ARG A 122 39.79 -0.74 27.76
N TRP A 123 38.80 -0.38 28.59
CA TRP A 123 38.38 -1.18 29.71
C TRP A 123 37.92 -2.59 29.29
N LEU A 124 37.24 -2.72 28.17
CA LEU A 124 36.79 -3.99 27.68
C LEU A 124 37.93 -4.91 27.25
N VAL A 125 38.88 -4.40 26.49
CA VAL A 125 40.07 -5.17 26.03
C VAL A 125 40.98 -5.50 27.22
N GLU A 126 41.28 -4.53 28.09
CA GLU A 126 42.10 -4.72 29.31
C GLU A 126 41.45 -5.80 30.21
N HIS A 127 40.15 -5.83 30.35
CA HIS A 127 39.46 -6.86 31.11
C HIS A 127 39.74 -8.27 30.57
N PHE A 128 39.67 -8.49 29.27
CA PHE A 128 40.04 -9.79 28.70
C PHE A 128 41.52 -10.14 28.91
N VAL A 129 42.42 -9.17 28.71
CA VAL A 129 43.86 -9.38 28.85
C VAL A 129 44.25 -9.62 30.31
N THR A 130 43.72 -8.81 31.25
CA THR A 130 44.20 -8.84 32.66
C THR A 130 43.41 -9.81 33.54
N THR A 131 42.09 -9.92 33.34
CA THR A 131 41.23 -10.75 34.19
C THR A 131 41.14 -12.18 33.67
N HIS A 132 41.00 -12.34 32.35
CA HIS A 132 40.87 -13.65 31.70
C HIS A 132 42.16 -14.19 31.10
N GLY A 133 43.24 -13.40 31.05
CA GLY A 133 44.50 -13.83 30.51
C GLY A 133 44.51 -14.05 28.99
N ALA A 134 43.50 -13.50 28.27
CA ALA A 134 43.39 -13.69 26.84
C ALA A 134 44.58 -13.13 26.08
N ARG A 135 45.11 -13.90 25.10
CA ARG A 135 46.25 -13.56 24.27
C ARG A 135 45.95 -13.55 22.78
N ARG A 136 44.92 -14.24 22.36
CA ARG A 136 44.45 -14.30 20.97
C ARG A 136 43.04 -13.77 20.92
N ILE A 137 42.90 -12.46 20.84
CA ILE A 137 41.61 -11.79 20.87
C ILE A 137 41.18 -11.49 19.45
N ALA A 138 40.10 -12.13 18.96
CA ALA A 138 39.50 -11.78 17.68
C ALA A 138 38.71 -10.47 17.78
N PHE A 139 38.70 -9.68 16.69
CA PHE A 139 37.96 -8.42 16.68
C PHE A 139 37.09 -8.28 15.42
N ILE A 140 35.78 -8.06 15.62
CA ILE A 140 34.85 -7.73 14.55
C ILE A 140 34.73 -6.21 14.50
N ARG A 141 35.33 -5.58 13.47
CA ARG A 141 35.23 -4.14 13.23
C ARG A 141 33.81 -3.77 12.79
N GLY A 142 33.44 -2.50 12.94
CA GLY A 142 32.31 -1.93 12.24
C GLY A 142 32.67 -1.47 10.82
N PRO A 143 31.73 -0.77 10.13
CA PRO A 143 31.95 -0.23 8.78
C PRO A 143 33.21 0.65 8.69
N VAL A 144 33.97 0.51 7.61
CA VAL A 144 35.23 1.24 7.39
C VAL A 144 35.04 2.77 7.37
N GLY A 145 33.85 3.26 6.96
CA GLY A 145 33.49 4.67 6.93
C GLY A 145 33.07 5.26 8.30
N SER A 146 32.96 4.43 9.36
CA SER A 146 32.52 4.86 10.69
C SER A 146 33.67 5.29 11.58
N ASP A 147 33.69 6.56 11.98
CA ASP A 147 34.69 7.10 12.94
C ASP A 147 34.70 6.37 14.29
N GLU A 148 33.50 5.98 14.78
CA GLU A 148 33.37 5.24 16.03
C GLU A 148 34.01 3.85 15.92
N ALA A 149 33.70 3.13 14.82
CA ALA A 149 34.32 1.83 14.56
C ALA A 149 35.84 1.91 14.48
N GLU A 150 36.36 2.91 13.76
CA GLU A 150 37.80 3.14 13.65
C GLU A 150 38.47 3.48 14.98
N ARG A 151 37.81 4.26 15.84
CA ARG A 151 38.31 4.57 17.19
C ARG A 151 38.34 3.34 18.07
N ARG A 152 37.26 2.55 18.10
CA ARG A 152 37.17 1.28 18.83
C ARG A 152 38.25 0.32 18.38
N PHE A 153 38.49 0.17 17.08
CA PHE A 153 39.52 -0.69 16.52
C PHE A 153 40.94 -0.20 16.84
N ARG A 154 41.18 1.10 16.79
CA ARG A 154 42.49 1.67 17.16
C ARG A 154 42.83 1.39 18.63
N ILE A 155 41.86 1.64 19.54
CA ILE A 155 42.06 1.37 20.96
C ILE A 155 42.33 -0.11 21.25
N TYR A 156 41.59 -1.02 20.55
CA TYR A 156 41.90 -2.45 20.64
C TYR A 156 43.37 -2.73 20.31
N ARG A 157 43.90 -2.18 19.24
CA ARG A 157 45.29 -2.34 18.84
C ARG A 157 46.26 -1.72 19.87
N ASP A 158 45.98 -0.52 20.32
CA ASP A 158 46.81 0.19 21.29
C ASP A 158 46.91 -0.60 22.60
N VAL A 159 45.82 -1.17 23.10
CA VAL A 159 45.81 -2.00 24.31
C VAL A 159 46.59 -3.30 24.10
N LEU A 160 46.49 -3.96 22.96
CA LEU A 160 47.32 -5.16 22.66
C LEU A 160 48.81 -4.82 22.69
N ASP A 161 49.20 -3.70 22.08
CA ASP A 161 50.59 -3.25 22.03
C ASP A 161 51.13 -2.93 23.45
N GLU A 162 50.37 -2.18 24.24
CA GLU A 162 50.69 -1.85 25.62
C GLU A 162 50.94 -3.07 26.52
N HIS A 163 50.22 -4.18 26.23
CA HIS A 163 50.33 -5.46 26.97
C HIS A 163 51.29 -6.47 26.30
N GLY A 164 52.03 -6.04 25.25
CA GLY A 164 53.02 -6.86 24.55
C GLY A 164 52.38 -8.02 23.76
N ILE A 165 51.11 -7.89 23.34
CA ILE A 165 50.41 -8.87 22.51
C ILE A 165 50.57 -8.45 21.05
N ALA A 166 51.21 -9.32 20.24
CA ALA A 166 51.39 -9.03 18.82
C ALA A 166 50.03 -8.95 18.08
N PHE A 167 49.85 -7.89 17.35
CA PHE A 167 48.66 -7.74 16.50
C PHE A 167 48.67 -8.75 15.35
N ASP A 168 47.62 -9.58 15.24
CA ASP A 168 47.42 -10.57 14.19
C ASP A 168 46.25 -10.14 13.29
N PRO A 169 46.50 -9.70 12.03
CA PRO A 169 45.45 -9.28 11.12
C PRO A 169 44.48 -10.41 10.76
N GLU A 170 44.87 -11.69 10.88
CA GLU A 170 44.04 -12.84 10.63
C GLU A 170 42.91 -12.97 11.67
N LEU A 171 43.04 -12.38 12.84
CA LEU A 171 42.03 -12.32 13.90
C LEU A 171 41.04 -11.15 13.75
N VAL A 172 41.18 -10.35 12.67
CA VAL A 172 40.31 -9.19 12.46
C VAL A 172 39.43 -9.37 11.24
N THR A 173 38.15 -9.14 11.42
CA THR A 173 37.14 -9.13 10.35
C THR A 173 36.44 -7.79 10.30
N VAL A 174 35.78 -7.48 9.16
CA VAL A 174 35.01 -6.25 8.98
C VAL A 174 33.52 -6.62 9.02
N GLY A 175 32.73 -5.91 9.80
CA GLY A 175 31.27 -5.97 9.83
C GLY A 175 30.64 -4.64 9.48
N ASP A 176 29.32 -4.57 9.54
CA ASP A 176 28.50 -3.42 9.16
C ASP A 176 27.54 -2.96 10.26
N PHE A 177 27.79 -3.40 11.51
CA PHE A 177 26.96 -3.22 12.69
C PHE A 177 25.66 -4.05 12.72
N ASN A 178 25.34 -4.83 11.67
CA ASN A 178 24.16 -5.67 11.62
C ASN A 178 24.46 -7.13 12.02
N PRO A 179 23.47 -7.86 12.56
CA PRO A 179 23.68 -9.24 13.00
C PRO A 179 24.27 -10.19 11.95
N PRO A 180 23.87 -10.17 10.66
CA PRO A 180 24.43 -11.09 9.66
C PRO A 180 25.94 -10.99 9.53
N SER A 181 26.51 -9.78 9.68
CA SER A 181 27.97 -9.60 9.56
C SER A 181 28.75 -10.16 10.75
N GLY A 182 28.10 -10.25 11.93
CA GLY A 182 28.67 -10.92 13.09
C GLY A 182 28.78 -12.44 12.88
N ALA A 183 27.75 -13.08 12.35
CA ALA A 183 27.75 -14.50 12.01
C ALA A 183 28.76 -14.80 10.88
N GLU A 184 28.82 -13.94 9.87
CA GLU A 184 29.80 -14.05 8.77
C GLU A 184 31.23 -13.92 9.27
N ALA A 185 31.51 -13.03 10.22
CA ALA A 185 32.81 -12.89 10.86
C ALA A 185 33.28 -14.21 11.50
N VAL A 186 32.38 -14.91 12.22
CA VAL A 186 32.70 -16.23 12.80
C VAL A 186 32.94 -17.26 11.69
N ARG A 187 32.17 -17.25 10.62
CA ARG A 187 32.40 -18.13 9.48
C ARG A 187 33.79 -17.90 8.85
N VAL A 188 34.18 -16.67 8.65
CA VAL A 188 35.53 -16.31 8.14
C VAL A 188 36.64 -16.77 9.08
N LEU A 189 36.52 -16.51 10.38
CA LEU A 189 37.54 -16.87 11.36
C LEU A 189 37.68 -18.40 11.54
N CYS A 190 36.56 -19.10 11.71
CA CYS A 190 36.55 -20.51 12.08
C CYS A 190 36.62 -21.45 10.86
N ASP A 191 35.89 -21.15 9.77
CA ASP A 191 35.71 -22.08 8.64
C ASP A 191 36.73 -21.78 7.51
N GLU A 192 36.97 -20.52 7.18
CA GLU A 192 37.89 -20.13 6.11
C GLU A 192 39.35 -20.02 6.60
N ARG A 193 39.60 -19.12 7.59
CA ARG A 193 40.95 -18.89 8.09
C ARG A 193 41.41 -19.94 9.07
N ARG A 194 40.50 -20.60 9.77
CA ARG A 194 40.74 -21.64 10.76
C ARG A 194 41.69 -21.20 11.83
N VAL A 195 41.57 -19.94 12.27
CA VAL A 195 42.41 -19.36 13.31
C VAL A 195 41.85 -19.66 14.69
N ALA A 196 42.74 -20.03 15.63
CA ALA A 196 42.37 -20.20 17.02
C ALA A 196 42.38 -18.86 17.74
N PHE A 197 41.38 -18.60 18.61
CA PHE A 197 41.26 -17.44 19.48
C PHE A 197 40.61 -17.82 20.81
N ASP A 198 40.92 -17.11 21.86
CA ASP A 198 40.42 -17.32 23.22
C ASP A 198 39.37 -16.28 23.64
N ALA A 199 39.27 -15.19 22.90
CA ALA A 199 38.26 -14.18 23.09
C ALA A 199 37.82 -13.55 21.75
N LEU A 200 36.59 -13.05 21.69
CA LEU A 200 36.04 -12.30 20.56
C LEU A 200 35.42 -11.01 21.08
N ILE A 201 35.81 -9.87 20.53
CA ILE A 201 35.23 -8.56 20.82
C ILE A 201 34.61 -8.04 19.52
N ALA A 202 33.33 -7.68 19.53
CA ALA A 202 32.70 -7.01 18.41
C ALA A 202 32.55 -5.51 18.69
N ALA A 203 32.61 -4.73 17.63
CA ALA A 203 32.48 -3.30 17.73
C ALA A 203 31.06 -2.84 18.15
N ASN A 204 30.03 -3.72 18.09
CA ASN A 204 28.72 -3.50 18.70
C ASN A 204 28.09 -4.80 19.19
N ASP A 205 26.98 -4.66 19.93
CA ASP A 205 26.27 -5.80 20.55
C ASP A 205 25.54 -6.67 19.52
N TYR A 206 24.95 -6.09 18.46
CA TYR A 206 24.26 -6.87 17.43
C TYR A 206 25.19 -7.89 16.76
N MET A 207 26.39 -7.47 16.37
CA MET A 207 27.40 -8.38 15.82
C MET A 207 27.89 -9.39 16.86
N ALA A 208 28.07 -8.96 18.14
CA ALA A 208 28.51 -9.83 19.21
C ALA A 208 27.51 -10.95 19.48
N LEU A 209 26.21 -10.63 19.56
CA LEU A 209 25.14 -11.61 19.78
C LEU A 209 25.05 -12.63 18.64
N ALA A 210 25.14 -12.17 17.39
CA ALA A 210 25.19 -13.05 16.23
C ALA A 210 26.42 -13.93 16.21
N ALA A 211 27.58 -13.40 16.66
CA ALA A 211 28.82 -14.17 16.80
C ALA A 211 28.67 -15.25 17.91
N VAL A 212 28.05 -14.95 19.05
CA VAL A 212 27.74 -15.95 20.10
C VAL A 212 26.94 -17.09 19.51
N ALA A 213 25.84 -16.79 18.82
CA ALA A 213 24.98 -17.81 18.20
C ALA A 213 25.76 -18.66 17.18
N ALA A 214 26.54 -18.04 16.31
CA ALA A 214 27.32 -18.72 15.28
C ALA A 214 28.46 -19.59 15.85
N LEU A 215 29.07 -19.21 16.99
CA LEU A 215 30.04 -20.00 17.72
C LEU A 215 29.38 -21.23 18.37
N GLN A 216 28.24 -21.04 19.05
CA GLN A 216 27.47 -22.12 19.68
C GLN A 216 26.97 -23.14 18.65
N GLU A 217 26.49 -22.71 17.47
CA GLU A 217 26.11 -23.60 16.37
C GLU A 217 27.27 -24.49 15.89
N ARG A 218 28.53 -24.01 16.03
CA ARG A 218 29.74 -24.77 15.72
C ARG A 218 30.26 -25.62 16.86
N GLY A 219 29.55 -25.63 17.98
CA GLY A 219 29.89 -26.44 19.16
C GLY A 219 30.91 -25.80 20.10
N PHE A 220 31.25 -24.52 19.96
CA PHE A 220 32.05 -23.82 20.91
C PHE A 220 31.28 -23.44 22.16
N ASP A 221 31.89 -23.64 23.32
CA ASP A 221 31.33 -23.18 24.58
C ASP A 221 31.65 -21.70 24.81
N VAL A 222 30.61 -20.89 24.91
CA VAL A 222 30.68 -19.49 25.27
C VAL A 222 30.06 -19.30 26.64
N PRO A 223 30.82 -18.92 27.65
CA PRO A 223 32.19 -18.39 27.67
C PRO A 223 33.32 -19.42 27.92
N GLY A 224 33.01 -20.71 28.14
CA GLY A 224 33.99 -21.66 28.63
C GLY A 224 35.23 -21.84 27.78
N GLN A 225 35.15 -21.79 26.46
CA GLN A 225 36.22 -21.86 25.50
C GLN A 225 36.57 -20.50 24.89
N ILE A 226 35.56 -19.70 24.60
CA ILE A 226 35.71 -18.41 23.95
C ILE A 226 34.87 -17.38 24.70
N GLY A 227 35.53 -16.39 25.29
CA GLY A 227 34.82 -15.25 25.88
C GLY A 227 34.36 -14.27 24.79
N VAL A 228 33.14 -13.75 24.89
CA VAL A 228 32.63 -12.80 23.89
C VAL A 228 32.17 -11.51 24.57
N ALA A 229 32.41 -10.36 23.90
CA ALA A 229 31.90 -9.08 24.36
C ALA A 229 31.51 -8.16 23.18
N GLY A 230 30.59 -7.24 23.47
CA GLY A 230 30.08 -6.23 22.53
C GLY A 230 30.29 -4.79 23.02
N PHE A 231 29.52 -3.88 22.43
CA PHE A 231 29.47 -2.46 22.76
C PHE A 231 28.07 -1.96 22.47
N ASP A 232 27.43 -1.14 23.31
CA ASP A 232 26.16 -0.39 23.26
C ASP A 232 25.27 -0.66 24.48
N ASP A 233 25.22 -1.86 25.04
CA ASP A 233 24.36 -2.36 26.10
C ASP A 233 22.87 -2.31 25.71
N ILE A 234 22.55 -2.83 24.50
CA ILE A 234 21.17 -3.01 24.05
C ILE A 234 20.41 -4.00 24.93
N ASP A 235 19.08 -3.97 24.91
CA ASP A 235 18.27 -4.82 25.76
C ASP A 235 18.50 -6.31 25.47
N GLU A 236 18.69 -6.71 24.23
CA GLU A 236 18.99 -8.09 23.85
C GLU A 236 20.27 -8.62 24.48
N ALA A 237 21.28 -7.77 24.66
CA ALA A 237 22.52 -8.14 25.32
C ALA A 237 22.34 -8.63 26.76
N ARG A 238 21.29 -8.15 27.45
CA ARG A 238 20.98 -8.52 28.83
C ARG A 238 20.30 -9.87 28.94
N PHE A 239 19.54 -10.26 27.91
CA PHE A 239 18.70 -11.46 27.93
C PHE A 239 19.25 -12.59 27.07
N ALA A 240 20.40 -12.37 26.44
CA ALA A 240 21.11 -13.40 25.69
C ALA A 240 21.54 -14.56 26.59
N THR A 241 21.87 -15.69 26.01
CA THR A 241 22.38 -16.85 26.68
C THR A 241 23.72 -17.24 26.08
N PRO A 242 24.85 -16.97 26.79
CA PRO A 242 24.95 -16.24 28.07
C PRO A 242 24.69 -14.73 27.90
N PRO A 243 24.31 -14.02 29.03
CA PRO A 243 24.16 -12.56 29.00
C PRO A 243 25.47 -11.88 28.58
N LEU A 244 25.40 -10.94 27.64
CA LEU A 244 26.54 -10.35 26.95
C LEU A 244 27.25 -9.29 27.81
N THR A 245 28.56 -9.46 28.04
CA THR A 245 29.45 -8.41 28.53
C THR A 245 29.58 -7.33 27.46
N THR A 246 29.47 -6.07 27.85
CA THR A 246 29.41 -4.96 26.90
C THR A 246 29.80 -3.63 27.53
N VAL A 247 29.85 -2.57 26.74
CA VAL A 247 30.06 -1.19 27.18
C VAL A 247 28.75 -0.42 26.99
N ARG A 248 28.21 0.10 28.09
CA ARG A 248 27.01 0.94 28.05
C ARG A 248 27.32 2.34 27.57
N GLN A 249 26.56 2.79 26.58
CA GLN A 249 26.55 4.17 26.14
C GLN A 249 25.37 4.95 26.77
N PRO A 250 25.56 6.26 27.12
CA PRO A 250 24.47 7.11 27.65
C PRO A 250 23.61 7.66 26.49
N LEU A 251 22.98 6.79 25.72
CA LEU A 251 22.31 7.12 24.45
C LEU A 251 21.21 8.18 24.59
N HIS A 252 20.33 8.01 25.58
CA HIS A 252 19.25 8.98 25.83
C HIS A 252 19.80 10.34 26.22
N GLU A 253 20.83 10.40 27.07
CA GLU A 253 21.49 11.65 27.48
C GLU A 253 22.23 12.30 26.30
N SER A 254 22.81 11.48 25.38
CA SER A 254 23.41 12.01 24.14
C SER A 254 22.38 12.79 23.31
N GLY A 255 21.19 12.25 23.15
CA GLY A 255 20.07 12.94 22.50
C GLY A 255 19.66 14.23 23.23
N ARG A 256 19.50 14.18 24.55
CA ARG A 256 19.17 15.38 25.38
C ARG A 256 20.21 16.48 25.20
N GLN A 257 21.49 16.16 25.24
CA GLN A 257 22.55 17.14 25.04
C GLN A 257 22.54 17.79 23.66
N ALA A 258 22.24 17.01 22.60
CA ALA A 258 22.06 17.57 21.27
C ALA A 258 20.85 18.52 21.19
N GLY A 259 19.73 18.15 21.84
CA GLY A 259 18.55 19.01 21.97
C GLY A 259 18.88 20.35 22.66
N LYS A 260 19.66 20.32 23.76
CA LYS A 260 20.11 21.53 24.47
C LYS A 260 20.99 22.42 23.60
N ILE A 261 21.96 21.80 22.87
CA ILE A 261 22.86 22.55 21.98
C ILE A 261 22.07 23.25 20.89
N VAL A 262 21.16 22.51 20.19
CA VAL A 262 20.36 23.07 19.09
C VAL A 262 19.47 24.19 19.60
N SER A 263 18.86 24.03 20.76
CA SER A 263 18.03 25.08 21.38
C SER A 263 18.84 26.34 21.72
N ALA A 264 20.05 26.19 22.26
CA ALA A 264 20.96 27.30 22.52
C ALA A 264 21.36 28.03 21.23
N MET A 265 21.68 27.26 20.16
CA MET A 265 22.00 27.81 18.83
C MET A 265 20.84 28.68 18.30
N LEU A 266 19.60 28.19 18.39
CA LEU A 266 18.42 28.91 17.92
C LEU A 266 18.11 30.17 18.71
N ARG A 267 18.45 30.21 20.00
CA ARG A 267 18.31 31.38 20.85
C ARG A 267 19.48 32.34 20.76
N GLY A 268 20.56 31.99 20.05
CA GLY A 268 21.80 32.76 19.98
C GLY A 268 22.59 32.73 21.30
N GLU A 269 22.35 31.70 22.12
CA GLU A 269 23.05 31.50 23.40
C GLU A 269 24.40 30.77 23.17
N GLY A 270 25.32 30.93 24.11
CA GLY A 270 26.59 30.17 24.04
C GLY A 270 26.37 28.67 24.26
N HIS A 271 27.04 27.86 23.47
CA HIS A 271 26.98 26.42 23.56
C HIS A 271 28.38 25.78 23.40
N PRO A 272 28.63 24.57 23.95
CA PRO A 272 29.90 23.89 23.76
C PRO A 272 30.05 23.42 22.28
N ALA A 273 31.25 23.55 21.74
CA ALA A 273 31.56 23.02 20.42
C ALA A 273 31.61 21.47 20.42
N ARG A 274 31.87 20.87 21.57
CA ARG A 274 31.97 19.42 21.72
C ARG A 274 31.58 19.00 23.13
N VAL A 275 30.67 18.01 23.23
CA VAL A 275 30.34 17.32 24.47
C VAL A 275 30.78 15.86 24.33
N VAL A 276 31.48 15.33 25.35
CA VAL A 276 31.88 13.92 25.40
C VAL A 276 31.25 13.32 26.64
N LEU A 277 30.47 12.26 26.48
CA LEU A 277 29.79 11.57 27.55
C LEU A 277 30.53 10.26 27.91
N ASP A 278 30.64 9.99 29.20
CA ASP A 278 31.31 8.80 29.72
C ASP A 278 30.52 7.52 29.38
N THR A 279 31.27 6.48 29.05
CA THR A 279 30.74 5.11 28.87
C THR A 279 30.99 4.29 30.16
N LEU A 280 30.29 3.15 30.30
CA LEU A 280 30.40 2.28 31.45
C LEU A 280 30.58 0.82 31.02
N LEU A 281 31.63 0.17 31.52
CA LEU A 281 31.80 -1.29 31.31
C LEU A 281 30.76 -2.07 32.10
N VAL A 282 30.06 -2.97 31.43
CA VAL A 282 29.01 -3.82 32.01
C VAL A 282 29.44 -5.27 31.89
N LEU A 283 29.94 -5.81 32.97
CA LEU A 283 30.35 -7.21 33.03
C LEU A 283 29.15 -8.11 33.21
N ARG A 284 29.11 -9.16 32.39
CA ARG A 284 28.10 -10.24 32.47
C ARG A 284 28.79 -11.60 32.25
N GLU A 285 28.02 -12.61 31.89
CA GLU A 285 28.53 -14.00 31.86
C GLU A 285 29.34 -14.34 30.61
N SER A 286 29.09 -13.68 29.49
CA SER A 286 29.70 -14.04 28.20
C SER A 286 31.23 -13.88 28.13
N CYS A 287 31.85 -13.12 29.03
CA CYS A 287 33.30 -13.04 29.15
C CYS A 287 33.91 -14.10 30.05
N GLY A 288 33.09 -14.84 30.82
CA GLY A 288 33.52 -15.82 31.79
C GLY A 288 33.49 -15.33 33.24
N CYS A 289 33.02 -14.10 33.49
CA CYS A 289 32.77 -13.65 34.87
C CYS A 289 31.46 -14.20 35.40
N SER A 290 31.49 -14.79 36.63
CA SER A 290 30.25 -15.12 37.35
C SER A 290 29.66 -13.90 38.03
N LEU A 291 28.32 -13.81 38.11
CA LEU A 291 27.64 -12.71 38.82
C LEU A 291 28.07 -12.51 40.26
N ASP A 292 28.52 -13.58 40.90
CA ASP A 292 29.03 -13.55 42.31
C ASP A 292 30.33 -12.71 42.49
N ARG A 293 31.14 -12.58 41.44
CA ARG A 293 32.39 -11.80 41.49
C ARG A 293 32.22 -10.28 41.25
N ALA A 294 31.21 -9.91 40.51
CA ALA A 294 30.91 -8.47 40.17
C ALA A 294 30.40 -7.67 41.38
N VAL A 295 30.04 -8.32 42.48
CA VAL A 295 29.49 -7.68 43.70
C VAL A 295 30.61 -7.45 44.74
N MET A 296 31.84 -7.96 44.54
CA MET A 296 32.88 -8.04 45.58
C MET A 296 34.10 -7.12 45.37
N THR A 297 34.05 -6.13 44.53
CA THR A 297 35.20 -5.21 44.34
C THR A 297 34.87 -3.81 44.84
N GLU A 298 35.35 -3.53 46.01
CA GLU A 298 35.85 -2.32 46.70
C GLU A 298 35.44 -2.34 48.19
N ALA A 299 36.15 -3.12 48.95
CA ALA A 299 36.26 -2.92 50.39
C ALA A 299 37.69 -2.53 50.71
N SER A 300 37.92 -1.27 51.02
CA SER A 300 39.20 -0.80 51.54
C SER A 300 39.35 -1.30 52.99
N GLU A 301 40.50 -1.88 53.25
CA GLU A 301 40.99 -2.26 54.59
C GLU A 301 41.27 -0.96 55.38
N ASP A 302 40.61 -0.78 56.54
CA ASP A 302 41.09 -0.26 57.79
C ASP A 302 39.96 -0.21 58.86
N PHE A 303 39.97 -1.15 59.76
CA PHE A 303 39.06 -1.10 60.91
C PHE A 303 39.67 -1.57 62.21
N SER A 304 39.79 -0.65 63.10
CA SER A 304 39.90 -0.91 64.56
C SER A 304 39.03 0.13 65.28
N THR A 305 37.97 -0.29 65.90
CA THR A 305 37.34 0.05 67.20
C THR A 305 35.84 -0.12 67.18
N VAL A 306 35.35 -1.01 68.04
CA VAL A 306 33.91 -1.33 68.25
C VAL A 306 33.34 -0.32 69.24
N VAL A 307 32.24 0.38 68.84
CA VAL A 307 31.42 1.24 69.73
C VAL A 307 29.94 0.95 69.47
N SER A 308 29.11 1.06 70.51
CA SER A 308 27.72 0.63 70.57
C SER A 308 26.78 1.27 69.55
N LEU A 309 25.88 0.48 69.04
CA LEU A 309 25.08 0.50 67.79
C LEU A 309 24.25 1.71 67.42
N PRO A 310 23.55 2.48 68.26
CA PRO A 310 22.69 3.55 67.75
C PRO A 310 23.37 4.84 67.33
N ALA A 311 24.46 5.25 68.04
CA ALA A 311 25.10 6.54 67.82
C ALA A 311 25.96 6.59 66.53
N HIS A 312 26.55 5.49 66.13
CA HIS A 312 27.46 5.44 64.97
C HIS A 312 26.73 5.48 63.60
N LEU A 313 25.58 4.81 63.53
CA LEU A 313 24.78 4.88 62.27
C LEU A 313 24.25 6.29 62.08
N ASP A 314 23.81 6.99 63.15
CA ASP A 314 23.38 8.34 63.01
C ASP A 314 24.52 9.30 62.64
N ALA A 315 25.71 9.08 63.21
CA ALA A 315 26.89 9.89 62.87
C ALA A 315 27.35 9.71 61.40
N ARG A 316 27.10 8.56 60.78
CA ARG A 316 27.45 8.25 59.39
C ARG A 316 26.29 8.40 58.43
N LYS A 317 25.06 8.80 58.90
CA LYS A 317 23.87 8.92 58.06
C LYS A 317 24.12 9.72 56.79
N ASP A 318 24.76 10.85 56.90
CA ASP A 318 25.02 11.74 55.76
C ASP A 318 26.02 11.13 54.73
N ASP A 319 27.00 10.34 55.24
CA ASP A 319 27.94 9.61 54.35
C ASP A 319 27.21 8.50 53.59
N ILE A 320 26.36 7.75 54.29
CA ILE A 320 25.55 6.67 53.69
C ILE A 320 24.59 7.27 52.63
N VAL A 321 23.95 8.38 52.98
CA VAL A 321 23.07 9.10 52.02
C VAL A 321 23.83 9.51 50.76
N ARG A 322 25.04 10.03 50.89
CA ARG A 322 25.89 10.40 49.72
C ARG A 322 26.34 9.18 48.93
N ALA A 323 26.68 8.09 49.57
CA ALA A 323 27.10 6.84 48.90
C ALA A 323 25.95 6.22 48.11
N VAL A 324 24.77 6.14 48.73
CA VAL A 324 23.55 5.62 48.16
C VAL A 324 23.07 6.48 46.97
N ALA A 325 23.14 7.82 47.08
CA ALA A 325 22.83 8.74 46.01
C ALA A 325 23.76 8.57 44.81
N ARG A 326 25.06 8.35 45.04
CA ARG A 326 26.03 8.09 43.96
C ARG A 326 25.81 6.78 43.24
N ALA A 327 25.25 5.79 43.89
CA ALA A 327 24.97 4.48 43.25
C ALA A 327 23.95 4.55 42.09
N VAL A 328 23.13 5.63 42.01
CA VAL A 328 22.18 5.89 40.90
C VAL A 328 22.59 7.09 40.04
N ALA A 329 23.77 7.68 40.28
CA ALA A 329 24.24 8.87 39.55
C ALA A 329 24.14 8.80 38.01
N PRO A 330 24.33 7.66 37.34
CA PRO A 330 24.21 7.57 35.89
C PRO A 330 22.79 7.78 35.36
N GLU A 331 21.75 7.65 36.22
CA GLU A 331 20.34 7.75 35.83
C GLU A 331 19.59 8.86 36.59
N GLN A 332 20.32 9.76 37.26
CA GLN A 332 19.80 10.77 38.20
C GLN A 332 18.81 11.75 37.56
N ALA A 333 18.85 11.98 36.25
CA ALA A 333 17.96 12.90 35.56
C ALA A 333 16.45 12.52 35.60
N ARG A 334 16.13 11.26 35.88
CA ARG A 334 14.75 10.73 35.92
C ARG A 334 14.31 10.31 37.33
N ILE A 335 15.16 10.49 38.34
CA ILE A 335 14.87 10.10 39.72
C ILE A 335 14.63 11.35 40.51
N PRO A 336 13.51 11.45 41.30
CA PRO A 336 13.30 12.61 42.20
C PRO A 336 14.51 12.74 43.13
N SER A 337 15.00 13.93 43.36
CA SER A 337 16.21 14.20 44.17
C SER A 337 16.03 14.02 45.68
N ASP A 338 14.80 13.85 46.14
CA ASP A 338 14.39 13.85 47.53
C ASP A 338 14.34 12.47 48.24
N TRP A 339 14.72 11.41 47.55
CA TRP A 339 14.55 10.01 48.03
C TRP A 339 15.68 9.49 48.95
N PRO A 340 16.98 9.87 48.81
CA PRO A 340 18.07 9.17 49.52
C PRO A 340 17.97 9.31 51.02
N GLU A 341 17.80 10.54 51.52
CA GLU A 341 17.77 10.77 52.97
C GLU A 341 16.59 10.11 53.67
N PRO A 342 15.32 10.24 53.21
CA PRO A 342 14.19 9.53 53.83
C PRO A 342 14.37 7.98 53.80
N LEU A 343 14.94 7.42 52.71
CA LEU A 343 15.11 6.01 52.54
C LEU A 343 16.13 5.48 53.56
N VAL A 344 17.28 6.13 53.68
CA VAL A 344 18.30 5.76 54.67
C VAL A 344 17.77 5.94 56.10
N ALA A 345 17.07 7.03 56.39
CA ALA A 345 16.43 7.26 57.71
C ALA A 345 15.42 6.16 58.05
N ALA A 346 14.56 5.73 57.10
CA ALA A 346 13.61 4.64 57.28
C ALA A 346 14.31 3.30 57.57
N PHE A 347 15.40 3.01 56.88
CA PHE A 347 16.21 1.81 57.11
C PHE A 347 16.79 1.77 58.53
N ILE A 348 17.42 2.91 58.97
CA ILE A 348 17.96 3.02 60.31
C ILE A 348 16.85 2.89 61.39
N ALA A 349 15.67 3.51 61.14
CA ALA A 349 14.52 3.39 62.06
C ALA A 349 14.02 1.95 62.17
N ASP A 350 13.88 1.21 61.06
CA ASP A 350 13.45 -0.18 61.07
C ASP A 350 14.46 -1.09 61.77
N LEU A 351 15.74 -0.81 61.67
CA LEU A 351 16.76 -1.54 62.44
C LEU A 351 16.59 -1.33 63.93
N ARG A 352 16.22 -0.12 64.40
CA ARG A 352 16.02 0.19 65.81
C ARG A 352 14.73 -0.43 66.37
N GLU A 353 13.66 -0.33 65.60
CA GLU A 353 12.34 -0.73 66.10
C GLU A 353 12.03 -2.21 65.82
N ALA A 354 12.98 -2.95 65.27
CA ALA A 354 12.82 -4.36 64.90
C ALA A 354 11.68 -4.59 63.90
N THR A 355 11.52 -3.67 62.97
CA THR A 355 10.54 -3.77 61.87
C THR A 355 11.21 -3.79 60.47
N SER A 356 10.47 -3.97 59.46
CA SER A 356 10.96 -3.82 58.08
C SER A 356 9.92 -3.04 57.23
N VAL A 357 8.93 -2.43 57.84
CA VAL A 357 7.74 -1.94 57.19
C VAL A 357 7.99 -0.56 56.55
N ARG A 358 8.70 0.33 57.26
CA ARG A 358 8.93 1.71 56.76
C ARG A 358 9.82 1.76 55.57
N PHE A 359 10.96 1.06 55.65
CA PHE A 359 11.94 1.03 54.57
C PHE A 359 11.35 0.40 53.28
N VAL A 360 10.72 -0.76 53.40
CA VAL A 360 10.11 -1.46 52.27
C VAL A 360 8.96 -0.66 51.65
N SER A 361 8.13 -0.03 52.48
CA SER A 361 7.04 0.81 51.99
C SER A 361 7.54 2.06 51.25
N LEU A 362 8.55 2.71 51.80
CA LEU A 362 9.13 3.94 51.20
C LEU A 362 9.90 3.58 49.91
N LEU A 363 10.65 2.45 49.91
CA LEU A 363 11.29 1.91 48.70
C LEU A 363 10.25 1.63 47.61
N THR A 364 9.14 0.97 47.98
CA THR A 364 8.04 0.72 47.04
C THR A 364 7.49 2.01 46.41
N ALA A 365 7.22 3.01 47.22
CA ALA A 365 6.72 4.30 46.79
C ALA A 365 7.72 5.02 45.88
N THR A 366 8.99 4.97 46.25
CA THR A 366 10.09 5.57 45.44
C THR A 366 10.24 4.85 44.10
N LEU A 367 10.25 3.52 44.07
CA LEU A 367 10.36 2.75 42.83
C LEU A 367 9.17 2.98 41.89
N ARG A 368 7.94 3.11 42.44
CA ARG A 368 6.77 3.50 41.63
C ARG A 368 6.91 4.87 40.99
N ARG A 369 7.44 5.87 41.74
CA ARG A 369 7.71 7.20 41.18
C ARG A 369 8.77 7.16 40.09
N VAL A 370 9.81 6.35 40.25
CA VAL A 370 10.85 6.12 39.25
C VAL A 370 10.26 5.52 37.97
N VAL A 371 9.46 4.47 38.12
CA VAL A 371 8.78 3.82 36.97
C VAL A 371 7.85 4.79 36.26
N ALA A 372 7.04 5.53 37.00
CA ALA A 372 6.13 6.54 36.43
C ALA A 372 6.86 7.66 35.67
N ALA A 373 8.11 7.97 36.09
CA ALA A 373 8.98 8.93 35.41
C ALA A 373 9.82 8.30 34.26
N GLY A 374 9.58 7.03 33.91
CA GLY A 374 10.33 6.30 32.90
C GLY A 374 11.77 5.95 33.29
N GLY A 375 12.08 5.95 34.58
CA GLY A 375 13.40 5.58 35.12
C GLY A 375 13.57 4.06 35.23
N ALA A 376 14.83 3.60 35.17
CA ALA A 376 15.15 2.19 35.28
C ALA A 376 15.16 1.68 36.72
N ILE A 377 14.71 0.45 36.94
CA ILE A 377 14.69 -0.19 38.28
C ILE A 377 16.03 -0.86 38.58
N ARG A 378 16.82 -1.22 37.60
CA ARG A 378 18.09 -1.96 37.76
C ARG A 378 19.10 -1.31 38.71
N PRO A 379 19.37 0.03 38.64
CA PRO A 379 20.31 0.68 39.54
C PRO A 379 20.00 0.54 41.02
N TRP A 380 18.76 0.24 41.36
CA TRP A 380 18.30 0.07 42.72
C TRP A 380 18.88 -1.15 43.42
N HIS A 381 19.34 -2.17 42.68
CA HIS A 381 20.14 -3.25 43.27
C HIS A 381 21.51 -2.71 43.75
N ALA A 382 22.12 -1.78 43.01
CA ALA A 382 23.37 -1.15 43.47
C ALA A 382 23.13 -0.27 44.71
N VAL A 383 21.98 0.43 44.78
CA VAL A 383 21.57 1.18 45.97
C VAL A 383 21.51 0.29 47.20
N ILE A 384 20.84 -0.87 47.09
CA ILE A 384 20.73 -1.83 48.17
C ILE A 384 22.10 -2.46 48.54
N SER A 385 22.92 -2.75 47.54
CA SER A 385 24.27 -3.28 47.77
C SER A 385 25.18 -2.24 48.42
N THR A 386 25.16 -0.98 48.02
CA THR A 386 25.89 0.09 48.68
C THR A 386 25.44 0.33 50.11
N LEU A 387 24.11 0.36 50.32
CA LEU A 387 23.54 0.46 51.67
C LEU A 387 23.96 -0.72 52.55
N ALA A 388 23.95 -1.94 52.01
CA ALA A 388 24.44 -3.12 52.70
C ALA A 388 25.94 -3.00 53.09
N GLY A 389 26.82 -2.61 52.15
CA GLY A 389 28.25 -2.42 52.41
C GLY A 389 28.51 -1.39 53.52
N GLU A 390 27.89 -0.23 53.43
CA GLU A 390 28.06 0.85 54.42
C GLU A 390 27.55 0.48 55.83
N VAL A 391 26.43 -0.23 55.91
CA VAL A 391 25.77 -0.58 57.14
C VAL A 391 26.39 -1.83 57.82
N MET A 392 26.63 -2.91 57.06
CA MET A 392 27.16 -4.17 57.61
C MET A 392 28.54 -4.00 58.23
N MET A 393 29.36 -3.12 57.71
CA MET A 393 30.68 -2.77 58.25
C MET A 393 30.58 -1.97 59.57
N THR A 394 29.47 -1.29 59.81
CA THR A 394 29.25 -0.44 60.99
C THR A 394 28.59 -1.22 62.15
N LEU A 395 27.87 -2.31 61.85
CA LEU A 395 27.19 -3.12 62.86
C LEU A 395 28.12 -4.11 63.54
N GLY A 396 28.31 -3.95 64.85
CA GLY A 396 29.13 -4.86 65.65
C GLY A 396 28.37 -6.09 66.23
N ASP A 397 27.06 -5.98 66.43
CA ASP A 397 26.22 -6.98 67.04
C ASP A 397 25.62 -7.96 65.99
N PRO A 398 25.79 -9.32 66.16
CA PRO A 398 25.28 -10.31 65.22
C PRO A 398 23.77 -10.26 65.00
N LYS A 399 22.94 -9.91 66.01
CA LYS A 399 21.49 -9.81 65.88
C LYS A 399 21.08 -8.66 64.97
N SER A 400 21.77 -7.52 65.08
CA SER A 400 21.53 -6.37 64.22
C SER A 400 21.99 -6.63 62.78
N LYS A 401 23.08 -7.37 62.57
CA LYS A 401 23.51 -7.82 61.21
C LYS A 401 22.45 -8.71 60.54
N VAL A 402 21.95 -9.72 61.25
CA VAL A 402 20.90 -10.59 60.75
C VAL A 402 19.66 -9.82 60.36
N ARG A 403 19.26 -8.85 61.20
CA ARG A 403 18.13 -7.99 60.90
C ARG A 403 18.35 -7.08 59.70
N ALA A 404 19.51 -6.46 59.61
CA ALA A 404 19.87 -5.66 58.43
C ALA A 404 19.81 -6.48 57.14
N ASP A 405 20.37 -7.70 57.19
CA ASP A 405 20.32 -8.62 56.07
C ASP A 405 18.89 -9.01 55.68
N GLU A 406 18.01 -9.26 56.66
CA GLU A 406 16.59 -9.57 56.42
C GLU A 406 15.84 -8.42 55.72
N VAL A 407 16.06 -7.19 56.18
CA VAL A 407 15.44 -5.99 55.55
C VAL A 407 15.96 -5.77 54.14
N LEU A 408 17.29 -5.93 53.94
CA LEU A 408 17.91 -5.79 52.62
C LEU A 408 17.50 -6.94 51.68
N HIS A 409 17.34 -8.16 52.19
CA HIS A 409 16.82 -9.28 51.42
C HIS A 409 15.40 -8.99 50.90
N ARG A 410 14.49 -8.54 51.79
CA ARG A 410 13.12 -8.14 51.36
C ARG A 410 13.12 -7.05 50.31
N ALA A 411 14.02 -6.09 50.41
CA ALA A 411 14.20 -5.05 49.41
C ALA A 411 14.64 -5.59 48.04
N ARG A 412 15.59 -6.56 48.03
CA ARG A 412 16.01 -7.22 46.78
C ARG A 412 14.87 -8.00 46.11
N VAL A 413 14.10 -8.76 46.92
CA VAL A 413 12.90 -9.47 46.44
C VAL A 413 11.92 -8.51 45.82
N LEU A 414 11.62 -7.39 46.53
CA LEU A 414 10.72 -6.36 46.02
C LEU A 414 11.17 -5.76 44.68
N ILE A 415 12.45 -5.44 44.54
CA ILE A 415 13.03 -4.93 43.29
C ILE A 415 12.90 -5.97 42.19
N GLY A 416 13.14 -7.26 42.50
CA GLY A 416 12.92 -8.37 41.57
C GLY A 416 11.47 -8.45 41.07
N ASP A 417 10.52 -8.46 41.99
CA ASP A 417 9.07 -8.52 41.68
C ASP A 417 8.60 -7.34 40.81
N ILE A 418 9.03 -6.14 41.12
CA ILE A 418 8.68 -4.95 40.33
C ILE A 418 9.26 -5.05 38.91
N ARG A 419 10.53 -5.49 38.83
CA ARG A 419 11.19 -5.72 37.55
C ARG A 419 10.46 -6.77 36.69
N GLU A 420 10.10 -7.90 37.30
CA GLU A 420 9.38 -8.98 36.60
C GLU A 420 8.02 -8.47 36.06
N ARG A 421 7.29 -7.71 36.89
CA ARG A 421 6.01 -7.11 36.47
C ARG A 421 6.18 -6.16 35.28
N ILE A 422 7.21 -5.30 35.29
CA ILE A 422 7.49 -4.38 34.19
C ILE A 422 7.83 -5.17 32.92
N GLN A 423 8.67 -6.20 33.02
CA GLN A 423 9.02 -7.04 31.89
C GLN A 423 7.80 -7.79 31.33
N ALA A 424 6.94 -8.32 32.19
CA ALA A 424 5.69 -8.94 31.78
C ALA A 424 4.76 -7.95 31.06
N GLN A 425 4.66 -6.72 31.57
CA GLN A 425 3.89 -5.67 30.92
C GLN A 425 4.44 -5.31 29.54
N HIS A 426 5.76 -5.13 29.40
CA HIS A 426 6.39 -4.86 28.09
C HIS A 426 6.16 -5.99 27.10
N ARG A 427 6.28 -7.26 27.55
CA ARG A 427 6.01 -8.43 26.69
C ARG A 427 4.56 -8.44 26.21
N ILE A 428 3.60 -8.27 27.14
CA ILE A 428 2.17 -8.21 26.79
C ILE A 428 1.88 -7.07 25.83
N GLN A 429 2.51 -5.91 26.04
CA GLN A 429 2.33 -4.77 25.16
C GLN A 429 2.91 -5.03 23.77
N ARG A 430 4.10 -5.64 23.67
CA ARG A 430 4.72 -6.04 22.39
C ARG A 430 3.86 -7.06 21.65
N GLU A 431 3.33 -8.07 22.33
CA GLU A 431 2.41 -9.05 21.75
C GLU A 431 1.11 -8.38 21.24
N ARG A 432 0.62 -7.37 21.98
CA ARG A 432 -0.54 -6.56 21.55
C ARG A 432 -0.25 -5.81 20.26
N TRP A 433 0.91 -5.15 20.17
CA TRP A 433 1.32 -4.44 18.95
C TRP A 433 1.42 -5.37 17.74
N ILE A 434 2.06 -6.54 17.89
CA ILE A 434 2.17 -7.52 16.81
C ILE A 434 0.79 -7.95 16.33
N ARG A 435 -0.13 -8.24 17.24
CA ARG A 435 -1.51 -8.62 16.89
C ARG A 435 -2.24 -7.47 16.17
N THR A 436 -2.15 -6.26 16.69
CA THR A 436 -2.81 -5.09 16.08
C THR A 436 -2.25 -4.80 14.69
N LEU A 437 -0.93 -4.93 14.48
CA LEU A 437 -0.32 -4.80 13.16
C LEU A 437 -0.80 -5.89 12.19
N HIS A 438 -0.97 -7.13 12.66
CA HIS A 438 -1.52 -8.21 11.84
C HIS A 438 -2.97 -7.92 11.40
N GLU A 439 -3.83 -7.52 12.34
CA GLU A 439 -5.21 -7.11 12.04
C GLU A 439 -5.26 -5.88 11.12
N THR A 440 -4.31 -4.97 11.27
CA THR A 440 -4.14 -3.81 10.39
C THR A 440 -3.76 -4.26 8.97
N SER A 441 -2.87 -5.25 8.84
CA SER A 441 -2.50 -5.84 7.55
C SER A 441 -3.72 -6.42 6.82
N GLU A 442 -4.54 -7.22 7.51
CA GLU A 442 -5.76 -7.78 6.94
C GLU A 442 -6.73 -6.68 6.46
N ALA A 443 -6.93 -5.65 7.29
CA ALA A 443 -7.82 -4.53 6.96
C ALA A 443 -7.34 -3.73 5.75
N LEU A 444 -6.03 -3.50 5.62
CA LEU A 444 -5.45 -2.73 4.52
C LEU A 444 -5.37 -3.55 3.23
N MET A 445 -5.10 -4.85 3.29
CA MET A 445 -5.06 -5.74 2.11
C MET A 445 -6.43 -5.90 1.44
N THR A 446 -7.51 -5.74 2.20
CA THR A 446 -8.88 -5.82 1.68
C THR A 446 -9.46 -4.47 1.26
N ALA A 447 -8.71 -3.39 1.41
CA ALA A 447 -9.13 -2.04 1.05
C ALA A 447 -8.83 -1.74 -0.43
N PHE A 448 -9.79 -1.93 -1.31
CA PHE A 448 -9.67 -1.64 -2.73
C PHE A 448 -10.08 -0.19 -3.03
N GLY A 449 -9.10 0.61 -3.47
CA GLY A 449 -9.27 2.03 -3.78
C GLY A 449 -8.88 2.99 -2.65
N GLU A 450 -8.64 4.26 -3.02
CA GLU A 450 -8.11 5.27 -2.09
C GLU A 450 -9.02 5.52 -0.89
N THR A 451 -10.32 5.63 -1.09
CA THR A 451 -11.28 5.90 0.01
C THR A 451 -11.32 4.77 1.03
N ALA A 452 -11.39 3.51 0.55
CA ALA A 452 -11.40 2.35 1.43
C ALA A 452 -10.09 2.22 2.22
N LEU A 453 -8.95 2.56 1.59
CA LEU A 453 -7.64 2.59 2.24
C LEU A 453 -7.60 3.64 3.37
N VAL A 454 -8.05 4.86 3.09
CA VAL A 454 -8.10 5.95 4.08
C VAL A 454 -8.97 5.56 5.27
N ASP A 455 -10.17 5.02 5.02
CA ASP A 455 -11.07 4.55 6.06
C ASP A 455 -10.47 3.41 6.89
N ALA A 456 -9.75 2.50 6.25
CA ALA A 456 -9.07 1.40 6.94
C ALA A 456 -7.95 1.94 7.84
N VAL A 457 -7.09 2.83 7.34
CA VAL A 457 -6.04 3.48 8.14
C VAL A 457 -6.64 4.23 9.32
N ALA A 458 -7.67 5.06 9.10
CA ALA A 458 -8.32 5.85 10.14
C ALA A 458 -8.82 5.00 11.31
N ARG A 459 -9.40 3.82 11.03
CA ARG A 459 -9.87 2.89 12.07
C ARG A 459 -8.74 2.24 12.86
N GLN A 460 -7.55 2.07 12.28
CA GLN A 460 -6.44 1.39 12.94
C GLN A 460 -5.55 2.33 13.78
N LEU A 461 -5.43 3.61 13.42
CA LEU A 461 -4.57 4.57 14.13
C LEU A 461 -4.87 4.66 15.65
N PRO A 462 -6.13 4.74 16.13
CA PRO A 462 -6.43 4.77 17.56
C PRO A 462 -6.00 3.47 18.28
N ARG A 463 -6.10 2.33 17.60
CA ARG A 463 -5.71 1.01 18.14
C ARG A 463 -4.19 0.87 18.26
N LEU A 464 -3.46 1.58 17.39
CA LEU A 464 -2.00 1.70 17.42
C LEU A 464 -1.54 2.86 18.29
N GLU A 465 -2.45 3.54 19.00
CA GLU A 465 -2.18 4.69 19.86
C GLU A 465 -1.45 5.83 19.13
N ILE A 466 -1.67 5.99 17.83
CA ILE A 466 -1.09 7.06 17.02
C ILE A 466 -2.03 8.28 17.06
N PRO A 467 -1.62 9.41 17.68
CA PRO A 467 -2.51 10.55 17.91
C PRO A 467 -2.86 11.31 16.65
N ALA A 468 -1.93 11.38 15.67
CA ALA A 468 -2.15 12.08 14.43
C ALA A 468 -1.33 11.46 13.29
N CYS A 469 -1.86 11.60 12.07
CA CYS A 469 -1.24 11.06 10.86
C CYS A 469 -1.55 11.95 9.65
N ALA A 470 -0.57 12.13 8.77
CA ALA A 470 -0.80 12.67 7.44
C ALA A 470 -0.21 11.73 6.40
N LEU A 471 -1.00 11.35 5.40
CA LEU A 471 -0.55 10.58 4.24
C LEU A 471 -0.59 11.47 3.01
N ALA A 472 0.47 11.49 2.26
CA ALA A 472 0.60 12.25 1.02
C ALA A 472 1.17 11.40 -0.11
N VAL A 473 0.65 11.61 -1.30
CA VAL A 473 1.04 10.90 -2.53
C VAL A 473 1.75 11.90 -3.45
N TYR A 474 2.88 11.53 -4.04
CA TYR A 474 3.55 12.38 -5.01
C TYR A 474 2.66 12.61 -6.25
N ALA A 475 2.54 13.87 -6.65
CA ALA A 475 1.77 14.30 -7.81
C ALA A 475 2.74 14.52 -8.98
N GLY A 476 2.78 13.58 -9.93
CA GLY A 476 3.61 13.66 -11.14
C GLY A 476 4.14 12.30 -11.60
N SER A 477 4.73 12.27 -12.79
CA SER A 477 5.37 11.07 -13.35
C SER A 477 6.83 10.97 -12.89
N PRO A 478 7.42 9.77 -12.81
CA PRO A 478 8.84 9.55 -12.49
C PRO A 478 9.82 10.37 -13.34
N GLU A 479 9.43 10.74 -14.55
CA GLU A 479 10.27 11.45 -15.52
C GLU A 479 10.35 12.96 -15.27
N THR A 480 9.48 13.54 -14.43
CA THR A 480 9.34 15.01 -14.25
C THR A 480 9.86 15.56 -12.92
N GLY A 481 10.69 14.81 -12.17
CA GLY A 481 11.18 15.23 -10.83
C GLY A 481 10.08 15.04 -9.76
N LEU A 482 9.80 13.82 -9.42
CA LEU A 482 8.68 13.28 -8.63
C LEU A 482 8.43 13.92 -7.28
N THR A 483 9.42 14.55 -6.67
CA THR A 483 9.36 14.91 -5.25
C THR A 483 8.93 16.35 -4.98
N GLN A 484 8.65 17.14 -6.01
CA GLN A 484 8.37 18.58 -5.81
C GLN A 484 6.96 18.87 -5.30
N ARG A 485 5.96 18.09 -5.69
CA ARG A 485 4.57 18.28 -5.27
C ARG A 485 3.96 17.00 -4.75
N ALA A 486 3.11 17.13 -3.75
CA ALA A 486 2.34 16.04 -3.20
C ALA A 486 0.84 16.39 -3.14
N ARG A 487 -0.01 15.39 -3.21
CA ARG A 487 -1.44 15.48 -2.93
C ARG A 487 -1.71 14.85 -1.58
N PRO A 488 -2.43 15.52 -0.67
CA PRO A 488 -2.84 14.88 0.57
C PRO A 488 -3.83 13.77 0.24
N LEU A 489 -3.58 12.60 0.79
CA LEU A 489 -4.49 11.47 0.72
C LEU A 489 -5.39 11.44 1.96
N PHE A 490 -4.80 11.76 3.12
CA PHE A 490 -5.45 11.63 4.40
C PHE A 490 -4.81 12.54 5.45
N LEU A 491 -5.64 13.15 6.28
CA LEU A 491 -5.23 13.86 7.48
C LEU A 491 -6.06 13.36 8.67
N TYR A 492 -5.37 13.09 9.78
CA TYR A 492 -5.97 12.59 11.00
C TYR A 492 -5.36 13.33 12.19
N ASP A 493 -6.17 13.78 13.12
CA ASP A 493 -5.72 14.49 14.33
C ASP A 493 -6.67 14.22 15.49
N ASN A 494 -6.11 13.89 16.66
CA ASN A 494 -6.83 13.69 17.93
C ASN A 494 -8.05 12.73 17.84
N GLY A 495 -7.95 11.67 17.06
CA GLY A 495 -9.00 10.65 16.95
C GLY A 495 -9.99 10.87 15.80
N GLU A 496 -9.83 11.96 15.03
CA GLU A 496 -10.77 12.31 13.96
C GLU A 496 -10.07 12.51 12.61
N SER A 497 -10.76 12.12 11.53
CA SER A 497 -10.32 12.46 10.16
C SER A 497 -10.57 13.95 9.91
N VAL A 498 -9.53 14.65 9.47
CA VAL A 498 -9.63 16.08 9.11
C VAL A 498 -10.10 16.18 7.65
N PRO A 499 -11.23 16.80 7.36
CA PRO A 499 -11.72 16.92 6.00
C PRO A 499 -10.77 17.71 5.11
N LEU A 500 -10.45 17.18 3.93
CA LEU A 500 -9.69 17.88 2.90
C LEU A 500 -10.61 18.86 2.16
N GLY A 501 -10.19 20.12 2.08
CA GLY A 501 -10.97 21.15 1.40
C GLY A 501 -10.68 21.24 -0.10
N PRO A 502 -11.47 21.97 -0.89
CA PRO A 502 -11.27 22.15 -2.32
C PRO A 502 -9.91 22.74 -2.73
N GLY A 503 -9.24 23.43 -1.76
CA GLY A 503 -7.90 23.99 -1.97
C GLY A 503 -6.74 23.04 -1.68
N ASP A 504 -7.01 21.87 -1.08
CA ASP A 504 -5.98 20.90 -0.67
C ASP A 504 -5.63 19.89 -1.78
N THR A 505 -5.76 20.26 -3.04
CA THR A 505 -5.56 19.35 -4.18
C THR A 505 -4.09 18.99 -4.43
N SER A 506 -3.17 19.91 -4.12
CA SER A 506 -1.72 19.70 -4.28
C SER A 506 -0.94 20.77 -3.54
N PHE A 507 0.15 20.38 -2.88
CA PHE A 507 1.05 21.26 -2.15
C PHE A 507 2.52 20.92 -2.45
N PRO A 508 3.48 21.83 -2.21
CA PRO A 508 4.90 21.48 -2.28
C PRO A 508 5.22 20.37 -1.29
N ALA A 509 5.85 19.29 -1.74
CA ALA A 509 6.14 18.14 -0.87
C ALA A 509 7.01 18.53 0.35
N ALA A 510 7.88 19.51 0.19
CA ALA A 510 8.70 20.08 1.26
C ALA A 510 7.90 20.80 2.36
N ASP A 511 6.63 21.12 2.14
CA ASP A 511 5.73 21.61 3.19
C ASP A 511 5.28 20.48 4.13
N LEU A 512 5.53 19.22 3.80
CA LEU A 512 5.23 17.99 4.52
C LEU A 512 3.74 17.72 4.74
N ALA A 513 2.93 18.72 4.99
CA ALA A 513 1.48 18.61 5.12
C ALA A 513 0.79 19.87 4.61
N PRO A 514 -0.47 19.78 4.14
CA PRO A 514 -1.25 20.95 3.75
C PRO A 514 -1.62 21.78 4.98
N ARG A 515 -1.82 23.08 4.76
CA ARG A 515 -2.20 24.06 5.79
C ARG A 515 -1.19 24.09 6.95
N ASP A 516 -1.57 24.69 8.07
CA ASP A 516 -0.73 24.76 9.26
C ASP A 516 -0.87 23.53 10.18
N TRP A 517 -1.11 22.33 9.59
CA TRP A 517 -1.31 21.10 10.37
C TRP A 517 -0.13 20.81 11.30
N LEU A 518 1.11 21.06 10.85
CA LEU A 518 2.32 20.92 11.66
C LEU A 518 2.46 22.02 12.72
N ALA A 519 1.97 23.22 12.45
CA ALA A 519 2.14 24.39 13.30
C ALA A 519 1.05 24.53 14.39
N ALA A 520 0.00 23.74 14.35
CA ALA A 520 -1.15 23.85 15.24
C ALA A 520 -0.78 23.68 16.74
N ARG A 521 0.21 22.82 17.04
CA ARG A 521 0.77 22.58 18.38
C ARG A 521 2.16 21.93 18.26
N PRO A 522 3.00 22.01 19.30
CA PRO A 522 4.26 21.25 19.33
C PRO A 522 3.99 19.74 19.22
N ARG A 523 4.68 19.08 18.28
CA ARG A 523 4.51 17.65 17.99
C ARG A 523 5.86 16.96 17.86
N THR A 524 5.89 15.68 18.16
CA THR A 524 6.97 14.79 17.71
C THR A 524 6.43 13.92 16.60
N ILE A 525 6.98 14.02 15.41
CA ILE A 525 6.52 13.35 14.19
C ILE A 525 7.63 12.47 13.63
N ILE A 526 7.28 11.27 13.19
CA ILE A 526 8.12 10.41 12.37
C ILE A 526 7.67 10.58 10.93
N ALA A 527 8.58 11.01 10.07
CA ALA A 527 8.40 11.14 8.64
C ALA A 527 9.01 9.92 7.94
N GLU A 528 8.17 9.14 7.27
CA GLU A 528 8.54 7.90 6.60
C GLU A 528 8.24 7.99 5.10
N PRO A 529 9.15 7.56 4.23
CA PRO A 529 8.90 7.46 2.80
C PRO A 529 8.01 6.27 2.49
N LEU A 530 6.99 6.47 1.68
CA LEU A 530 6.15 5.40 1.15
C LEU A 530 6.69 4.99 -0.22
N ALA A 531 7.14 3.75 -0.34
CA ALA A 531 7.67 3.19 -1.57
C ALA A 531 7.35 1.71 -1.68
N PHE A 532 7.22 1.18 -2.89
CA PHE A 532 7.01 -0.23 -3.16
C PHE A 532 7.91 -0.70 -4.31
N GLN A 533 8.74 -1.72 -4.05
CA GLN A 533 9.69 -2.30 -5.02
C GLN A 533 10.48 -1.27 -5.83
N GLY A 534 10.86 -0.18 -5.20
CA GLY A 534 11.67 0.83 -5.83
C GLY A 534 10.92 1.99 -6.47
N GLU A 535 9.61 1.97 -6.46
CA GLU A 535 8.78 3.06 -6.91
C GLU A 535 8.39 3.94 -5.72
N PRO A 536 8.78 5.23 -5.69
CA PRO A 536 8.35 6.14 -4.65
C PRO A 536 6.86 6.47 -4.86
N LEU A 537 6.06 6.27 -3.83
CA LEU A 537 4.62 6.51 -3.85
C LEU A 537 4.25 7.85 -3.21
N GLY A 538 4.98 8.24 -2.15
CA GLY A 538 4.68 9.39 -1.34
C GLY A 538 5.41 9.36 -0.02
N PHE A 539 4.81 9.90 1.02
CA PHE A 539 5.33 9.87 2.38
C PHE A 539 4.21 9.86 3.43
N ALA A 540 4.55 9.40 4.61
CA ALA A 540 3.68 9.38 5.77
C ALA A 540 4.30 10.17 6.92
N LEU A 541 3.47 10.89 7.66
CA LEU A 541 3.82 11.57 8.89
C LEU A 541 3.01 10.96 10.02
N PHE A 542 3.67 10.40 11.02
CA PHE A 542 3.02 9.82 12.18
C PHE A 542 3.42 10.62 13.43
N GLU A 543 2.47 11.15 14.17
CA GLU A 543 2.77 11.68 15.50
C GLU A 543 3.10 10.54 16.45
N VAL A 544 4.16 10.72 17.23
CA VAL A 544 4.64 9.67 18.15
C VAL A 544 3.61 9.41 19.25
N GLY A 545 3.09 8.20 19.27
CA GLY A 545 2.34 7.59 20.36
C GLY A 545 3.22 6.56 21.07
N PRO A 546 3.22 5.28 20.61
CA PRO A 546 4.14 4.27 21.13
C PRO A 546 5.59 4.62 20.77
N ARG A 547 6.53 4.21 21.64
CA ARG A 547 7.96 4.44 21.39
C ARG A 547 8.64 3.27 20.65
N GLU A 548 7.88 2.23 20.35
CA GLU A 548 8.34 1.06 19.61
C GLU A 548 8.37 1.36 18.11
N GLY A 549 9.56 1.44 17.54
CA GLY A 549 9.76 1.74 16.12
C GLY A 549 9.09 0.74 15.15
N VAL A 550 8.89 -0.50 15.58
CA VAL A 550 8.22 -1.55 14.80
C VAL A 550 6.78 -1.16 14.40
N VAL A 551 6.10 -0.32 15.19
CA VAL A 551 4.74 0.14 14.88
C VAL A 551 4.75 1.04 13.63
N TYR A 552 5.67 1.97 13.56
CA TYR A 552 5.77 2.94 12.45
C TYR A 552 6.30 2.30 11.18
N GLU A 553 7.36 1.50 11.29
CA GLU A 553 7.91 0.78 10.15
C GLU A 553 6.89 -0.23 9.58
N GLY A 554 6.23 -1.01 10.45
CA GLY A 554 5.19 -1.93 10.02
C GLY A 554 4.03 -1.21 9.33
N LEU A 555 3.59 -0.08 9.88
CA LEU A 555 2.52 0.72 9.28
C LEU A 555 2.95 1.30 7.93
N ARG A 556 4.19 1.81 7.81
CA ARG A 556 4.79 2.28 6.55
C ARG A 556 4.74 1.21 5.47
N GLU A 557 5.18 -0.02 5.79
CA GLU A 557 5.19 -1.13 4.83
C GLU A 557 3.79 -1.53 4.39
N LEU A 558 2.87 -1.64 5.36
CA LEU A 558 1.48 -2.01 5.09
C LEU A 558 0.78 -0.95 4.23
N VAL A 559 0.92 0.32 4.57
CA VAL A 559 0.34 1.43 3.80
C VAL A 559 0.94 1.49 2.40
N SER A 560 2.27 1.35 2.25
CA SER A 560 2.93 1.34 0.94
C SER A 560 2.41 0.21 0.04
N SER A 561 2.29 -1.00 0.60
CA SER A 561 1.78 -2.17 -0.12
C SER A 561 0.31 -2.00 -0.53
N ALA A 562 -0.53 -1.52 0.39
CA ALA A 562 -1.94 -1.30 0.14
C ALA A 562 -2.19 -0.17 -0.88
N MET A 563 -1.42 0.91 -0.83
CA MET A 563 -1.48 1.99 -1.82
C MET A 563 -1.12 1.50 -3.22
N LYS A 564 -0.08 0.68 -3.36
CA LYS A 564 0.28 0.09 -4.66
C LYS A 564 -0.80 -0.85 -5.16
N GLY A 565 -1.35 -1.69 -4.28
CA GLY A 565 -2.48 -2.57 -4.59
C GLY A 565 -3.71 -1.80 -5.08
N ALA A 566 -4.11 -0.75 -4.37
CA ALA A 566 -5.24 0.10 -4.75
C ALA A 566 -5.05 0.75 -6.13
N ARG A 567 -3.85 1.28 -6.42
CA ARG A 567 -3.53 1.86 -7.75
C ARG A 567 -3.57 0.82 -8.87
N LEU A 568 -3.05 -0.38 -8.64
CA LEU A 568 -3.08 -1.45 -9.64
C LEU A 568 -4.51 -1.88 -9.96
N VAL A 569 -5.37 -2.02 -8.95
CA VAL A 569 -6.79 -2.35 -9.13
C VAL A 569 -7.50 -1.25 -9.92
N GLU A 570 -7.28 0.02 -9.57
CA GLU A 570 -7.87 1.14 -10.29
C GLU A 570 -7.44 1.18 -11.76
N GLN A 571 -6.16 0.94 -12.04
CA GLN A 571 -5.63 0.88 -13.40
C GLN A 571 -6.29 -0.25 -14.21
N VAL A 572 -6.39 -1.46 -13.63
CA VAL A 572 -7.03 -2.61 -14.29
C VAL A 572 -8.50 -2.33 -14.60
N VAL A 573 -9.23 -1.71 -13.66
CA VAL A 573 -10.64 -1.33 -13.87
C VAL A 573 -10.78 -0.31 -14.99
N LEU A 574 -9.92 0.71 -15.02
CA LEU A 574 -9.90 1.73 -16.07
C LEU A 574 -9.61 1.12 -17.44
N GLU A 575 -8.59 0.26 -17.54
CA GLU A 575 -8.22 -0.43 -18.80
C GLU A 575 -9.34 -1.37 -19.28
N ALA A 576 -9.95 -2.13 -18.37
CA ALA A 576 -11.06 -3.02 -18.71
C ALA A 576 -12.28 -2.24 -19.23
N THR A 577 -12.59 -1.12 -18.56
CA THR A 577 -13.71 -0.25 -18.98
C THR A 577 -13.45 0.41 -20.34
N ALA A 578 -12.23 0.89 -20.57
CA ALA A 578 -11.84 1.45 -21.85
C ALA A 578 -11.90 0.42 -22.98
N ARG A 579 -11.44 -0.80 -22.73
CA ARG A 579 -11.51 -1.90 -23.69
C ARG A 579 -12.95 -2.29 -24.03
N GLN A 580 -13.81 -2.37 -23.03
CA GLN A 580 -15.24 -2.65 -23.24
C GLN A 580 -15.94 -1.57 -24.09
N ARG A 581 -15.62 -0.29 -23.84
CA ARG A 581 -16.14 0.82 -24.66
C ARG A 581 -15.67 0.74 -26.12
N ALA A 582 -14.37 0.51 -26.32
CA ALA A 582 -13.82 0.39 -27.66
C ALA A 582 -14.41 -0.78 -28.46
N GLU A 583 -14.67 -1.92 -27.81
CA GLU A 583 -15.31 -3.09 -28.42
C GLU A 583 -16.77 -2.79 -28.81
N ARG A 584 -17.52 -2.10 -27.93
CA ARG A 584 -18.89 -1.68 -28.21
C ARG A 584 -18.96 -0.72 -29.41
N GLU A 585 -18.10 0.29 -29.44
CA GLU A 585 -18.03 1.25 -30.58
C GLU A 585 -17.67 0.54 -31.89
N ARG A 586 -16.84 -0.53 -31.85
CA ARG A 586 -16.51 -1.32 -33.03
C ARG A 586 -17.73 -2.06 -33.57
N ILE A 587 -18.48 -2.73 -32.70
CA ILE A 587 -19.70 -3.47 -33.07
C ILE A 587 -20.76 -2.51 -33.63
N GLU A 588 -20.96 -1.37 -33.01
CA GLU A 588 -21.93 -0.35 -33.50
C GLU A 588 -21.57 0.12 -34.93
N LYS A 589 -20.28 0.33 -35.22
CA LYS A 589 -19.84 0.70 -36.57
C LYS A 589 -20.04 -0.43 -37.61
N GLU A 590 -19.78 -1.67 -37.25
CA GLU A 590 -20.00 -2.83 -38.12
C GLU A 590 -21.49 -2.97 -38.47
N MET A 591 -22.38 -2.77 -37.49
CA MET A 591 -23.83 -2.77 -37.70
C MET A 591 -24.28 -1.61 -38.62
N GLU A 592 -23.77 -0.40 -38.43
CA GLU A 592 -24.08 0.74 -39.29
C GLU A 592 -23.67 0.48 -40.77
N ILE A 593 -22.53 -0.16 -40.98
CA ILE A 593 -22.07 -0.53 -42.31
C ILE A 593 -23.04 -1.53 -42.97
N ALA A 594 -23.48 -2.58 -42.23
CA ALA A 594 -24.41 -3.57 -42.72
C ALA A 594 -25.76 -2.95 -43.11
N ALA A 595 -26.32 -2.06 -42.28
CA ALA A 595 -27.55 -1.32 -42.55
C ALA A 595 -27.45 -0.46 -43.81
N ARG A 596 -26.31 0.20 -44.01
CA ARG A 596 -26.07 1.00 -45.23
C ARG A 596 -26.02 0.14 -46.47
N ILE A 597 -25.47 -1.03 -46.44
CA ILE A 597 -25.41 -1.97 -47.59
C ILE A 597 -26.83 -2.40 -47.92
N GLN A 598 -27.62 -2.82 -46.98
CA GLN A 598 -28.98 -3.30 -47.17
C GLN A 598 -29.87 -2.20 -47.80
N THR A 599 -29.89 -1.00 -47.22
CA THR A 599 -30.70 0.11 -47.73
C THR A 599 -30.23 0.65 -49.07
N ALA A 600 -28.99 0.39 -49.46
CA ALA A 600 -28.48 0.80 -50.80
C ALA A 600 -28.96 -0.12 -51.93
N ILE A 601 -29.31 -1.36 -51.63
CA ILE A 601 -29.70 -2.38 -52.63
C ILE A 601 -31.19 -2.35 -52.92
N VAL A 602 -32.02 -1.89 -52.00
CA VAL A 602 -33.47 -1.76 -52.18
C VAL A 602 -33.77 -0.71 -53.29
N PRO A 603 -34.68 -1.02 -54.25
CA PRO A 603 -34.95 -0.14 -55.37
C PRO A 603 -35.55 1.18 -54.93
N LYS A 604 -34.92 2.31 -55.29
CA LYS A 604 -35.36 3.71 -54.94
C LYS A 604 -36.31 4.31 -55.96
N THR A 605 -36.23 3.84 -57.19
CA THR A 605 -37.06 4.33 -58.27
C THR A 605 -37.58 3.13 -59.08
N ILE A 606 -38.85 3.00 -59.18
CA ILE A 606 -39.51 1.89 -59.85
C ILE A 606 -40.28 2.49 -61.04
N ALA A 607 -39.92 2.07 -62.24
CA ALA A 607 -40.64 2.44 -63.48
C ALA A 607 -40.93 1.22 -64.29
N VAL A 608 -42.18 0.92 -64.50
CA VAL A 608 -42.69 -0.26 -65.24
C VAL A 608 -43.83 0.20 -66.18
N GLU A 609 -43.74 -0.17 -67.43
CA GLU A 609 -44.78 0.16 -68.41
C GLU A 609 -46.09 -0.52 -68.03
N GLY A 610 -47.23 0.28 -67.97
CA GLY A 610 -48.55 -0.20 -67.58
C GLY A 610 -48.79 -0.32 -66.08
N LEU A 611 -47.78 -0.08 -65.18
CA LEU A 611 -47.91 -0.12 -63.75
C LEU A 611 -47.46 1.18 -63.11
N ASP A 612 -48.10 1.57 -62.02
CA ASP A 612 -47.64 2.58 -61.08
C ASP A 612 -47.35 1.87 -59.74
N ILE A 613 -46.09 1.97 -59.26
CA ILE A 613 -45.61 1.16 -58.14
C ILE A 613 -44.90 2.04 -57.12
N ALA A 614 -45.29 1.93 -55.83
CA ALA A 614 -44.66 2.54 -54.73
C ALA A 614 -44.32 1.49 -53.65
N ALA A 615 -43.14 1.52 -53.08
CA ALA A 615 -42.72 0.60 -52.02
C ALA A 615 -42.00 1.33 -50.91
N ALA A 616 -42.08 0.78 -49.71
CA ALA A 616 -41.34 1.24 -48.53
C ALA A 616 -41.01 0.04 -47.63
N MET A 617 -39.86 0.17 -46.96
CA MET A 617 -39.40 -0.74 -45.91
C MET A 617 -38.87 0.07 -44.75
N ILE A 618 -39.22 -0.35 -43.52
CA ILE A 618 -38.73 0.22 -42.27
C ILE A 618 -38.25 -0.92 -41.41
N PRO A 619 -36.94 -1.08 -41.23
CA PRO A 619 -36.41 -2.16 -40.40
C PRO A 619 -36.67 -1.91 -38.91
N ALA A 620 -36.90 -2.96 -38.11
CA ALA A 620 -37.06 -2.91 -36.65
C ALA A 620 -35.74 -2.74 -35.91
N THR A 621 -34.67 -3.23 -36.47
CA THR A 621 -33.29 -3.11 -36.00
C THR A 621 -32.42 -2.42 -37.03
N GLU A 622 -31.10 -2.28 -36.76
CA GLU A 622 -30.18 -1.70 -37.75
C GLU A 622 -30.14 -2.45 -39.08
N VAL A 623 -30.40 -3.76 -39.06
CA VAL A 623 -30.43 -4.64 -40.25
C VAL A 623 -31.68 -5.52 -40.18
N GLY A 624 -32.52 -5.47 -41.21
CA GLY A 624 -33.79 -6.20 -41.29
C GLY A 624 -33.72 -7.50 -42.08
N GLY A 625 -34.71 -8.39 -41.84
CA GLY A 625 -34.97 -9.61 -42.56
C GLY A 625 -35.80 -9.46 -43.83
N ASP A 626 -36.64 -8.39 -43.85
CA ASP A 626 -37.56 -8.13 -44.94
C ASP A 626 -36.88 -7.97 -46.30
N TYR A 627 -37.52 -8.53 -47.32
CA TYR A 627 -37.11 -8.45 -48.71
C TYR A 627 -38.22 -7.90 -49.58
N TYR A 628 -37.97 -6.86 -50.35
CA TYR A 628 -38.72 -6.56 -51.55
C TYR A 628 -37.80 -6.14 -52.68
N ASP A 629 -38.18 -6.47 -53.87
CA ASP A 629 -37.45 -6.02 -55.08
C ASP A 629 -38.45 -5.89 -56.27
N VAL A 630 -38.14 -4.98 -57.20
CA VAL A 630 -38.85 -4.83 -58.47
C VAL A 630 -37.83 -4.73 -59.55
N VAL A 631 -37.79 -5.72 -60.41
CA VAL A 631 -36.85 -5.86 -61.52
C VAL A 631 -37.60 -5.76 -62.83
N SER A 632 -37.52 -4.56 -63.51
CA SER A 632 -38.17 -4.33 -64.80
C SER A 632 -37.42 -5.02 -65.99
N PHE A 633 -38.16 -5.48 -66.98
CA PHE A 633 -37.66 -5.95 -68.26
C PHE A 633 -38.56 -5.47 -69.42
N ASP A 634 -38.15 -5.71 -70.60
CA ASP A 634 -38.87 -5.22 -71.77
C ASP A 634 -40.28 -5.89 -71.87
N GLY A 635 -41.34 -5.09 -71.58
CA GLY A 635 -42.72 -5.51 -71.58
C GLY A 635 -43.27 -6.07 -70.29
N GLY A 636 -42.52 -5.97 -69.14
CA GLY A 636 -43.01 -6.46 -67.84
C GLY A 636 -42.07 -6.20 -66.67
N CYS A 637 -42.34 -6.83 -65.55
CA CYS A 637 -41.46 -6.82 -64.38
C CYS A 637 -41.59 -8.08 -63.54
N TRP A 638 -40.60 -8.24 -62.65
CA TRP A 638 -40.67 -9.14 -61.51
C TRP A 638 -40.82 -8.32 -60.25
N ILE A 639 -41.72 -8.81 -59.38
CA ILE A 639 -41.89 -8.27 -58.03
C ILE A 639 -41.65 -9.41 -57.05
N GLY A 640 -40.73 -9.21 -56.10
CA GLY A 640 -40.51 -10.17 -54.99
C GLY A 640 -40.81 -9.48 -53.66
N VAL A 641 -41.54 -10.18 -52.79
CA VAL A 641 -41.80 -9.76 -51.40
C VAL A 641 -41.65 -11.00 -50.50
N GLY A 642 -40.93 -10.82 -49.37
CA GLY A 642 -40.66 -11.91 -48.44
C GLY A 642 -40.08 -11.43 -47.15
N ASP A 643 -39.97 -12.32 -46.20
CA ASP A 643 -39.30 -12.08 -44.91
C ASP A 643 -38.46 -13.27 -44.52
N VAL A 644 -37.28 -13.02 -43.96
CA VAL A 644 -36.34 -14.02 -43.44
C VAL A 644 -36.57 -14.20 -41.94
N ALA A 645 -36.88 -15.40 -41.53
CA ALA A 645 -37.17 -15.70 -40.13
C ALA A 645 -36.05 -15.26 -39.18
N GLY A 646 -36.39 -14.42 -38.18
CA GLY A 646 -35.44 -13.87 -37.20
C GLY A 646 -35.08 -12.43 -37.42
N HIS A 647 -34.05 -11.89 -36.76
CA HIS A 647 -33.63 -10.51 -36.88
C HIS A 647 -32.11 -10.33 -36.71
N GLY A 648 -31.57 -9.24 -37.24
CA GLY A 648 -30.15 -8.87 -37.07
C GLY A 648 -29.29 -9.21 -38.29
N LEU A 649 -27.97 -9.21 -38.08
CA LEU A 649 -26.99 -9.28 -39.18
C LEU A 649 -27.11 -10.55 -40.01
N GLY A 650 -27.38 -11.71 -39.37
CA GLY A 650 -27.52 -12.99 -40.04
C GLY A 650 -28.66 -13.00 -41.05
N THR A 651 -29.87 -12.61 -40.61
CA THR A 651 -31.06 -12.50 -41.44
C THR A 651 -30.91 -11.52 -42.58
N GLY A 652 -30.30 -10.37 -42.32
CA GLY A 652 -29.98 -9.40 -43.35
C GLY A 652 -29.03 -9.93 -44.44
N LEU A 653 -28.06 -10.75 -44.07
CA LEU A 653 -27.18 -11.43 -45.03
C LEU A 653 -27.94 -12.43 -45.90
N VAL A 654 -28.84 -13.20 -45.29
CA VAL A 654 -29.72 -14.13 -46.01
C VAL A 654 -30.63 -13.37 -46.97
N MET A 655 -31.22 -12.26 -46.57
CA MET A 655 -32.02 -11.36 -47.44
C MET A 655 -31.22 -10.85 -48.64
N LEU A 656 -29.98 -10.40 -48.42
CA LEU A 656 -29.08 -9.96 -49.48
C LEU A 656 -28.72 -11.09 -50.47
N MET A 657 -28.60 -12.32 -50.01
CA MET A 657 -28.40 -13.47 -50.87
C MET A 657 -29.65 -13.73 -51.70
N ILE A 658 -30.86 -13.72 -51.11
CA ILE A 658 -32.12 -13.87 -51.87
C ILE A 658 -32.21 -12.84 -52.96
N GLN A 659 -32.03 -11.56 -52.63
CA GLN A 659 -32.07 -10.43 -53.56
C GLN A 659 -31.07 -10.64 -54.74
N SER A 660 -29.85 -10.98 -54.41
CA SER A 660 -28.78 -11.17 -55.42
C SER A 660 -29.08 -12.32 -56.37
N VAL A 661 -29.55 -13.44 -55.83
CA VAL A 661 -29.88 -14.63 -56.64
C VAL A 661 -31.08 -14.35 -57.52
N VAL A 662 -32.17 -13.82 -56.95
CA VAL A 662 -33.40 -13.47 -57.73
C VAL A 662 -33.05 -12.51 -58.85
N ALA A 663 -32.36 -11.37 -58.51
CA ALA A 663 -31.98 -10.38 -59.49
C ALA A 663 -31.09 -10.94 -60.63
N GLY A 664 -30.21 -11.88 -60.31
CA GLY A 664 -29.40 -12.59 -61.33
C GLY A 664 -30.20 -13.48 -62.24
N LEU A 665 -31.08 -14.29 -61.66
CA LEU A 665 -31.89 -15.27 -62.43
C LEU A 665 -32.86 -14.53 -63.36
N VAL A 666 -33.61 -13.54 -62.86
CA VAL A 666 -34.63 -12.82 -63.64
C VAL A 666 -34.02 -11.93 -64.73
N ARG A 667 -32.81 -11.40 -64.56
CA ARG A 667 -32.11 -10.65 -65.59
C ARG A 667 -31.59 -11.56 -66.70
N ARG A 668 -31.21 -12.80 -66.33
CA ARG A 668 -30.75 -13.77 -67.31
C ARG A 668 -31.89 -14.33 -68.17
N GLU A 669 -33.03 -14.60 -67.54
CA GLU A 669 -34.22 -15.17 -68.24
C GLU A 669 -35.51 -14.44 -67.73
N PRO A 670 -35.79 -13.25 -68.28
CA PRO A 670 -36.90 -12.43 -67.79
C PRO A 670 -38.28 -13.09 -67.89
N LYS A 671 -38.47 -14.03 -68.80
CA LYS A 671 -39.71 -14.77 -69.02
C LYS A 671 -39.74 -16.18 -68.40
N ALA A 672 -38.80 -16.49 -67.52
CA ALA A 672 -38.78 -17.74 -66.73
C ALA A 672 -40.09 -17.90 -65.95
N SER A 673 -40.51 -19.13 -65.70
CA SER A 673 -41.67 -19.34 -64.81
C SER A 673 -41.31 -18.96 -63.34
N PRO A 674 -42.22 -18.40 -62.60
CA PRO A 674 -41.99 -18.12 -61.19
C PRO A 674 -41.60 -19.39 -60.39
N SER A 675 -42.12 -20.54 -60.72
CA SER A 675 -41.78 -21.78 -60.10
C SER A 675 -40.34 -22.25 -60.41
N ASP A 676 -39.86 -21.99 -61.62
CA ASP A 676 -38.47 -22.31 -62.00
C ASP A 676 -37.47 -21.42 -61.24
N VAL A 677 -37.73 -20.09 -61.19
CA VAL A 677 -36.90 -19.16 -60.42
C VAL A 677 -36.86 -19.52 -58.95
N PHE A 678 -38.00 -19.84 -58.36
CA PHE A 678 -38.14 -20.23 -56.94
C PHE A 678 -37.38 -21.54 -56.63
N ASN A 679 -37.46 -22.55 -57.53
CA ASN A 679 -36.75 -23.80 -57.33
C ASN A 679 -35.21 -23.61 -57.34
N VAL A 680 -34.68 -22.79 -58.25
CA VAL A 680 -33.26 -22.51 -58.32
C VAL A 680 -32.83 -21.69 -57.09
N LEU A 681 -33.61 -20.69 -56.70
CA LEU A 681 -33.36 -19.87 -55.54
C LEU A 681 -33.30 -20.76 -54.28
N ASN A 682 -34.30 -21.61 -54.04
CA ASN A 682 -34.35 -22.50 -52.89
C ASN A 682 -33.14 -23.40 -52.80
N ALA A 683 -32.71 -24.00 -53.93
CA ALA A 683 -31.55 -24.86 -53.94
C ALA A 683 -30.26 -24.12 -53.55
N VAL A 684 -30.09 -22.89 -54.02
CA VAL A 684 -28.94 -22.05 -53.68
C VAL A 684 -28.99 -21.59 -52.20
N MET A 685 -30.15 -21.20 -51.71
CA MET A 685 -30.34 -20.75 -50.32
C MET A 685 -30.14 -21.90 -49.37
N PHE A 686 -30.73 -23.08 -49.61
CA PHE A 686 -30.52 -24.26 -48.78
C PHE A 686 -29.05 -24.60 -48.64
N ASP A 687 -28.31 -24.64 -49.76
CA ASP A 687 -26.87 -24.93 -49.74
C ASP A 687 -26.06 -23.88 -49.03
N ASN A 688 -26.39 -22.58 -49.18
CA ASN A 688 -25.67 -21.52 -48.52
C ASN A 688 -25.96 -21.44 -47.01
N VAL A 689 -27.22 -21.48 -46.60
CA VAL A 689 -27.60 -21.32 -45.20
C VAL A 689 -27.20 -22.57 -44.39
N HIS A 690 -27.67 -23.77 -44.80
CA HIS A 690 -27.46 -24.96 -43.99
C HIS A 690 -26.07 -25.61 -44.18
N ARG A 691 -25.50 -25.62 -45.38
CA ARG A 691 -24.25 -26.36 -45.65
C ARG A 691 -22.98 -25.52 -45.51
N ARG A 692 -23.07 -24.19 -45.75
CA ARG A 692 -21.91 -23.29 -45.71
C ARG A 692 -21.86 -22.41 -44.50
N MET A 693 -23.02 -21.89 -44.07
CA MET A 693 -23.11 -21.00 -42.89
C MET A 693 -23.40 -21.75 -41.58
N ASP A 694 -23.86 -23.02 -41.67
CA ASP A 694 -24.28 -23.86 -40.55
C ASP A 694 -25.37 -23.17 -39.70
N GLN A 695 -26.40 -22.64 -40.43
CA GLN A 695 -27.51 -21.87 -39.87
C GLN A 695 -28.83 -22.52 -40.32
N ASP A 696 -29.92 -22.20 -39.67
CA ASP A 696 -31.24 -22.79 -39.91
C ASP A 696 -32.29 -21.77 -40.42
N GLU A 697 -31.84 -20.58 -40.85
CA GLU A 697 -32.75 -19.54 -41.32
C GLU A 697 -33.42 -19.95 -42.60
N TYR A 698 -34.67 -19.59 -42.75
CA TYR A 698 -35.50 -19.77 -43.92
C TYR A 698 -36.24 -18.46 -44.18
N ALA A 699 -36.85 -18.34 -45.35
CA ALA A 699 -37.65 -17.16 -45.71
C ALA A 699 -38.99 -17.51 -46.27
N THR A 700 -40.01 -16.74 -45.91
CA THR A 700 -41.25 -16.65 -46.66
C THR A 700 -40.99 -15.77 -47.88
N LEU A 701 -41.48 -16.16 -49.05
CA LEU A 701 -41.25 -15.39 -50.27
C LEU A 701 -42.33 -15.67 -51.32
N THR A 702 -42.86 -14.61 -51.91
CA THR A 702 -43.65 -14.66 -53.10
C THR A 702 -42.94 -13.94 -54.27
N LEU A 703 -42.71 -14.63 -55.35
CA LEU A 703 -42.19 -14.10 -56.61
C LEU A 703 -43.32 -13.95 -57.62
N ILE A 704 -43.50 -12.73 -58.13
CA ILE A 704 -44.58 -12.36 -59.06
C ILE A 704 -43.94 -11.88 -60.36
N ARG A 705 -44.38 -12.42 -61.50
CA ARG A 705 -44.02 -11.94 -62.84
C ARG A 705 -45.21 -11.25 -63.50
N TYR A 706 -45.01 -10.03 -63.93
CA TYR A 706 -45.93 -9.28 -64.73
C TYR A 706 -45.53 -9.34 -66.21
N ASP A 707 -46.46 -9.79 -67.05
CA ASP A 707 -46.26 -9.99 -68.50
C ASP A 707 -46.96 -8.93 -69.39
N GLY A 708 -47.47 -7.86 -68.80
CA GLY A 708 -48.27 -6.84 -69.44
C GLY A 708 -49.73 -7.13 -69.41
N GLY A 709 -50.57 -6.14 -69.73
CA GLY A 709 -52.05 -6.31 -69.93
C GLY A 709 -52.80 -6.74 -68.65
N GLY A 710 -52.24 -6.39 -67.43
CA GLY A 710 -52.90 -6.69 -66.16
C GLY A 710 -52.69 -8.13 -65.68
N ARG A 711 -51.95 -8.93 -66.35
CA ARG A 711 -51.71 -10.34 -66.02
C ARG A 711 -50.49 -10.57 -65.15
N PHE A 712 -50.63 -11.19 -63.95
CA PHE A 712 -49.59 -11.49 -62.98
C PHE A 712 -49.57 -13.00 -62.72
N VAL A 713 -48.45 -13.63 -62.83
CA VAL A 713 -48.21 -15.04 -62.50
C VAL A 713 -47.26 -15.06 -61.28
N PHE A 714 -47.63 -15.85 -60.25
CA PHE A 714 -46.83 -15.87 -59.05
C PHE A 714 -46.61 -17.26 -58.50
N ALA A 715 -45.58 -17.43 -57.69
CA ALA A 715 -45.23 -18.66 -56.99
C ALA A 715 -44.57 -18.36 -55.69
N GLY A 716 -44.72 -19.24 -54.69
CA GLY A 716 -44.10 -19.13 -53.35
C GLY A 716 -45.17 -18.78 -52.29
N ALA A 717 -44.77 -18.85 -51.03
CA ALA A 717 -45.66 -18.59 -49.90
C ALA A 717 -45.11 -17.45 -49.06
N HIS A 718 -45.94 -16.42 -48.88
CA HIS A 718 -45.74 -15.28 -48.01
C HIS A 718 -47.14 -14.81 -47.56
N GLU A 719 -47.33 -13.60 -47.15
CA GLU A 719 -48.59 -13.00 -46.80
C GLU A 719 -49.61 -13.01 -48.03
N ASP A 720 -50.88 -12.93 -47.76
CA ASP A 720 -51.88 -12.86 -48.77
C ASP A 720 -51.75 -11.63 -49.68
N ILE A 721 -51.91 -11.79 -50.98
CA ILE A 721 -51.94 -10.66 -51.92
C ILE A 721 -53.28 -9.95 -51.79
N VAL A 722 -53.28 -8.70 -51.34
CA VAL A 722 -54.49 -7.89 -51.25
C VAL A 722 -54.77 -7.20 -52.61
N VAL A 723 -55.91 -7.50 -53.26
CA VAL A 723 -56.34 -6.87 -54.49
C VAL A 723 -57.59 -6.05 -54.28
N TYR A 724 -57.49 -4.73 -54.43
CA TYR A 724 -58.66 -3.85 -54.42
C TYR A 724 -59.23 -3.83 -55.83
N ARG A 725 -60.50 -4.21 -55.93
CA ARG A 725 -61.24 -4.24 -57.18
C ARG A 725 -62.02 -2.91 -57.36
N THR A 726 -61.68 -2.11 -58.29
CA THR A 726 -62.34 -0.83 -58.58
C THR A 726 -63.84 -0.99 -58.89
N LYS A 727 -64.17 -2.08 -59.53
CA LYS A 727 -65.61 -2.35 -59.90
C LYS A 727 -66.49 -2.63 -58.69
N THR A 728 -66.05 -3.38 -57.74
CA THR A 728 -66.80 -3.76 -56.52
C THR A 728 -66.50 -2.81 -55.33
N ARG A 729 -65.42 -2.00 -55.41
CA ARG A 729 -64.90 -1.19 -54.31
C ARG A 729 -64.56 -1.96 -53.04
N ARG A 730 -64.12 -3.21 -53.22
CA ARG A 730 -63.80 -4.11 -52.13
C ARG A 730 -62.39 -4.73 -52.36
N CYS A 731 -61.72 -5.03 -51.26
CA CYS A 731 -60.54 -5.85 -51.29
C CYS A 731 -60.87 -7.36 -51.39
N GLU A 732 -60.09 -8.06 -52.18
CA GLU A 732 -60.05 -9.51 -52.32
C GLU A 732 -58.67 -9.99 -51.87
N CYS A 733 -58.62 -10.96 -50.94
CA CYS A 733 -57.32 -11.53 -50.49
C CYS A 733 -57.10 -12.82 -51.30
N ILE A 734 -55.95 -12.90 -51.90
CA ILE A 734 -55.50 -14.02 -52.71
C ILE A 734 -54.38 -14.77 -51.93
N GLU A 735 -54.68 -15.97 -51.52
CA GLU A 735 -53.78 -16.82 -50.80
C GLU A 735 -52.52 -17.16 -51.58
N THR A 736 -51.34 -16.99 -50.99
CA THR A 736 -50.08 -17.41 -51.57
C THR A 736 -49.77 -18.80 -51.06
N ARG A 737 -49.60 -19.78 -51.93
CA ARG A 737 -49.36 -21.20 -51.54
C ARG A 737 -48.06 -21.68 -52.06
N GLY A 738 -47.26 -22.21 -51.14
CA GLY A 738 -45.94 -22.78 -51.55
C GLY A 738 -45.09 -23.17 -50.34
N PRO A 739 -43.89 -23.64 -50.59
CA PRO A 739 -42.88 -23.87 -49.52
C PRO A 739 -42.16 -22.58 -49.13
N TRP A 740 -41.56 -22.56 -47.97
CA TRP A 740 -40.61 -21.53 -47.56
C TRP A 740 -39.24 -21.76 -48.23
N VAL A 741 -38.57 -20.67 -48.60
CA VAL A 741 -37.25 -20.72 -49.25
C VAL A 741 -36.19 -21.12 -48.22
N GLY A 742 -35.38 -22.09 -48.56
CA GLY A 742 -34.28 -22.56 -47.69
C GLY A 742 -34.71 -23.59 -46.63
N ALA A 743 -36.01 -23.79 -46.36
CA ALA A 743 -36.46 -24.73 -45.32
C ALA A 743 -36.15 -26.20 -45.63
N VAL A 744 -36.27 -26.59 -46.89
CA VAL A 744 -36.01 -27.99 -47.34
C VAL A 744 -35.23 -28.02 -48.65
N ALA A 745 -34.40 -29.04 -48.84
CA ALA A 745 -33.46 -29.11 -49.97
C ALA A 745 -34.13 -29.14 -51.35
N ASN A 746 -35.32 -29.72 -51.47
CA ASN A 746 -36.04 -29.83 -52.76
C ASN A 746 -37.52 -29.50 -52.63
N VAL A 747 -37.92 -28.45 -53.29
CA VAL A 747 -39.29 -27.93 -53.24
C VAL A 747 -40.06 -28.10 -54.55
N THR A 748 -39.48 -28.72 -55.56
CA THR A 748 -39.98 -28.79 -56.95
C THR A 748 -41.40 -29.31 -57.04
N ARG A 749 -41.84 -30.20 -56.15
CA ARG A 749 -43.22 -30.73 -56.11
C ARG A 749 -44.19 -29.94 -55.25
N MET A 750 -43.65 -28.95 -54.50
CA MET A 750 -44.43 -28.16 -53.53
C MET A 750 -44.74 -26.74 -54.07
N VAL A 751 -43.98 -26.28 -55.05
CA VAL A 751 -44.17 -24.97 -55.67
C VAL A 751 -45.34 -25.06 -56.63
N VAL A 752 -46.32 -24.17 -56.44
CA VAL A 752 -47.54 -24.06 -57.27
C VAL A 752 -47.57 -22.67 -57.88
N GLU A 753 -47.78 -22.63 -59.18
CA GLU A 753 -48.04 -21.33 -59.86
C GLU A 753 -49.50 -21.00 -59.79
N SER A 754 -49.76 -19.75 -59.50
CA SER A 754 -51.08 -19.12 -59.49
C SER A 754 -51.10 -17.88 -60.36
N GLU A 755 -52.27 -17.42 -60.76
CA GLU A 755 -52.41 -16.27 -61.62
C GLU A 755 -53.47 -15.32 -61.03
N VAL A 756 -53.22 -14.02 -61.16
CA VAL A 756 -54.15 -12.97 -60.83
C VAL A 756 -54.16 -11.95 -61.97
N SER A 757 -55.34 -11.49 -62.34
CA SER A 757 -55.52 -10.42 -63.34
C SER A 757 -56.09 -9.19 -62.65
N LEU A 758 -55.50 -8.02 -62.97
CA LEU A 758 -55.94 -6.73 -62.54
C LEU A 758 -56.63 -5.99 -63.73
N ASP A 759 -57.83 -5.43 -63.49
CA ASP A 759 -58.43 -4.52 -64.44
C ASP A 759 -57.75 -3.11 -64.33
N PRO A 760 -57.85 -2.26 -65.32
CA PRO A 760 -57.36 -0.88 -65.20
C PRO A 760 -57.91 -0.17 -63.96
N SER A 761 -57.04 0.48 -63.19
CA SER A 761 -57.25 1.13 -61.94
C SER A 761 -57.43 0.21 -60.71
N ASP A 762 -57.40 -1.11 -60.86
CA ASP A 762 -57.28 -2.03 -59.68
C ASP A 762 -55.95 -1.86 -59.01
N LEU A 763 -55.91 -2.09 -57.68
CA LEU A 763 -54.64 -2.04 -56.85
C LEU A 763 -54.30 -3.43 -56.36
N MET A 764 -53.02 -3.69 -56.30
CA MET A 764 -52.46 -4.83 -55.57
C MET A 764 -51.54 -4.31 -54.47
N VAL A 765 -51.72 -4.82 -53.26
CA VAL A 765 -50.88 -4.45 -52.10
C VAL A 765 -50.21 -5.73 -51.60
N LEU A 766 -48.88 -5.68 -51.48
CA LEU A 766 -48.05 -6.72 -50.92
C LEU A 766 -47.47 -6.15 -49.64
N TYR A 767 -47.31 -6.96 -48.65
CA TYR A 767 -46.83 -6.51 -47.30
C TYR A 767 -46.14 -7.66 -46.61
N THR A 768 -45.37 -7.38 -45.56
CA THR A 768 -44.81 -8.35 -44.63
C THR A 768 -45.59 -8.39 -43.33
N ASP A 769 -45.43 -9.44 -42.53
CA ASP A 769 -46.20 -9.70 -41.30
C ASP A 769 -46.01 -8.59 -40.25
N GLY A 770 -44.84 -7.95 -40.18
CA GLY A 770 -44.61 -6.78 -39.33
C GLY A 770 -45.64 -5.65 -39.54
N VAL A 771 -46.38 -5.62 -40.71
CA VAL A 771 -47.46 -4.68 -40.95
C VAL A 771 -48.75 -5.13 -40.25
N THR A 772 -49.13 -6.39 -40.40
CA THR A 772 -50.40 -6.94 -39.86
C THR A 772 -50.28 -7.36 -38.43
N GLU A 773 -49.09 -7.75 -37.97
CA GLU A 773 -48.82 -8.19 -36.60
C GLU A 773 -48.43 -7.07 -35.64
N ALA A 774 -48.22 -5.85 -36.12
CA ALA A 774 -47.97 -4.68 -35.29
C ALA A 774 -48.97 -4.55 -34.15
N MET A 775 -48.49 -4.46 -32.89
CA MET A 775 -49.32 -4.49 -31.69
C MET A 775 -49.53 -3.12 -31.05
N ASP A 776 -50.80 -2.87 -30.65
CA ASP A 776 -51.14 -1.70 -29.82
C ASP A 776 -50.75 -1.90 -28.32
N ALA A 777 -50.98 -0.88 -27.51
CA ALA A 777 -50.73 -0.92 -26.05
C ALA A 777 -51.55 -2.01 -25.28
N ARG A 778 -52.54 -2.65 -25.92
CA ARG A 778 -53.37 -3.72 -25.35
C ARG A 778 -53.00 -5.09 -25.92
N GLY A 779 -52.00 -5.18 -26.78
CA GLY A 779 -51.61 -6.42 -27.45
C GLY A 779 -52.54 -6.82 -28.59
N VAL A 780 -53.24 -5.87 -29.19
CA VAL A 780 -54.11 -6.14 -30.34
C VAL A 780 -53.36 -5.91 -31.63
N GLN A 781 -53.31 -6.90 -32.51
CA GLN A 781 -52.68 -6.80 -33.83
C GLN A 781 -53.39 -5.78 -34.76
N PHE A 782 -52.61 -5.15 -35.62
CA PHE A 782 -53.17 -4.25 -36.64
C PHE A 782 -54.14 -4.98 -37.55
N SER A 783 -53.83 -6.13 -37.96
CA SER A 783 -54.60 -7.11 -38.74
C SER A 783 -54.84 -6.76 -40.20
N LEU A 784 -55.01 -7.79 -41.03
CA LEU A 784 -55.36 -7.70 -42.48
C LEU A 784 -56.65 -6.93 -42.72
N ASP A 785 -57.70 -7.11 -41.86
CA ASP A 785 -58.97 -6.38 -42.01
C ASP A 785 -58.84 -4.87 -41.97
N ARG A 786 -57.94 -4.36 -41.08
CA ARG A 786 -57.68 -2.89 -41.02
C ARG A 786 -56.89 -2.43 -42.21
N LEU A 787 -55.91 -3.20 -42.67
CA LEU A 787 -55.16 -2.90 -43.88
C LEU A 787 -56.15 -2.77 -45.06
N CYS A 788 -57.02 -3.77 -45.29
CA CYS A 788 -58.03 -3.73 -46.33
C CYS A 788 -58.96 -2.52 -46.20
N ALA A 789 -59.47 -2.24 -45.01
CA ALA A 789 -60.36 -1.10 -44.75
C ALA A 789 -59.72 0.26 -45.07
N ILE A 790 -58.42 0.40 -44.83
CA ILE A 790 -57.66 1.62 -45.21
C ILE A 790 -57.52 1.67 -46.72
N VAL A 791 -57.08 0.59 -47.34
CA VAL A 791 -56.91 0.52 -48.83
C VAL A 791 -58.29 0.85 -49.52
N GLU A 792 -59.37 0.28 -49.07
CA GLU A 792 -60.72 0.57 -49.64
C GLU A 792 -61.11 2.05 -49.56
N ARG A 793 -60.69 2.75 -48.51
CA ARG A 793 -60.97 4.16 -48.25
C ARG A 793 -60.15 5.11 -49.16
N ILE A 794 -58.90 4.79 -49.41
CA ILE A 794 -57.94 5.67 -50.05
C ILE A 794 -57.54 5.21 -51.46
N ALA A 795 -58.15 4.16 -51.99
CA ALA A 795 -57.79 3.52 -53.26
C ALA A 795 -57.70 4.49 -54.47
N SER A 796 -58.32 5.66 -54.42
CA SER A 796 -58.25 6.66 -55.50
C SER A 796 -57.04 7.61 -55.39
N GLU A 797 -56.25 7.55 -54.34
CA GLU A 797 -55.06 8.39 -54.17
C GLU A 797 -53.87 7.86 -54.99
N PRO A 798 -52.81 8.67 -55.22
CA PRO A 798 -51.58 8.19 -55.81
C PRO A 798 -50.97 7.04 -55.01
N VAL A 799 -50.28 6.09 -55.67
CA VAL A 799 -49.72 4.88 -55.00
C VAL A 799 -48.73 5.23 -53.89
N GLU A 800 -47.96 6.32 -54.00
CA GLU A 800 -47.04 6.83 -52.99
C GLU A 800 -47.84 7.28 -51.74
N SER A 801 -49.00 7.97 -51.94
CA SER A 801 -49.84 8.41 -50.84
C SER A 801 -50.46 7.23 -50.10
N ILE A 802 -50.87 6.19 -50.86
CA ILE A 802 -51.45 4.95 -50.28
C ILE A 802 -50.39 4.24 -49.46
N ARG A 803 -49.17 4.08 -49.96
CA ARG A 803 -48.01 3.50 -49.25
C ARG A 803 -47.74 4.26 -47.93
N ASP A 804 -47.60 5.60 -48.01
CA ASP A 804 -47.31 6.40 -46.85
C ASP A 804 -48.43 6.37 -45.81
N HIS A 805 -49.67 6.47 -46.22
CA HIS A 805 -50.84 6.33 -45.32
C HIS A 805 -50.89 4.97 -44.61
N LEU A 806 -50.55 3.87 -45.31
CA LEU A 806 -50.48 2.54 -44.72
C LEU A 806 -49.41 2.47 -43.68
N MET A 807 -48.18 2.89 -44.03
CA MET A 807 -47.03 2.89 -43.12
C MET A 807 -47.26 3.76 -41.87
N ASP A 808 -47.85 4.98 -42.07
CA ASP A 808 -48.14 5.86 -40.94
C ASP A 808 -49.26 5.33 -40.05
N ALA A 809 -50.27 4.64 -40.62
CA ALA A 809 -51.33 4.00 -39.84
C ALA A 809 -50.78 2.89 -38.96
N VAL A 810 -49.87 2.05 -39.47
CA VAL A 810 -49.24 0.99 -38.69
C VAL A 810 -48.33 1.56 -37.61
N ARG A 811 -47.50 2.54 -37.95
CA ARG A 811 -46.64 3.23 -36.98
C ARG A 811 -47.40 3.97 -35.88
N SER A 812 -48.56 4.53 -36.19
CA SER A 812 -49.42 5.16 -35.20
C SER A 812 -50.17 4.16 -34.30
N TRP A 813 -50.32 2.92 -34.77
CA TRP A 813 -50.92 1.81 -34.02
C TRP A 813 -49.92 1.15 -33.09
N ALA A 814 -48.72 0.88 -33.57
CA ALA A 814 -47.67 0.15 -32.84
C ALA A 814 -47.09 0.98 -31.68
N VAL A 815 -47.01 0.40 -30.48
CA VAL A 815 -46.32 1.01 -29.35
C VAL A 815 -44.80 0.91 -29.55
N LYS A 816 -44.34 -0.19 -30.12
CA LYS A 816 -42.94 -0.46 -30.46
C LYS A 816 -42.94 -1.27 -31.74
N GLN A 817 -42.06 -0.99 -32.64
CA GLN A 817 -41.81 -1.81 -33.80
C GLN A 817 -41.03 -3.05 -33.35
N GLU A 818 -41.61 -4.24 -33.47
CA GLU A 818 -41.00 -5.52 -33.06
C GLU A 818 -40.43 -6.27 -34.25
N ASP A 819 -40.99 -6.03 -35.47
CA ASP A 819 -40.53 -6.63 -36.69
C ASP A 819 -40.37 -5.62 -37.83
N ASP A 820 -39.72 -6.03 -38.90
CA ASP A 820 -39.53 -5.23 -40.10
C ASP A 820 -40.89 -4.99 -40.79
N MET A 821 -41.10 -3.83 -41.38
CA MET A 821 -42.34 -3.48 -42.06
C MET A 821 -42.07 -3.15 -43.51
N SER A 822 -42.58 -3.92 -44.44
CA SER A 822 -42.53 -3.63 -45.86
C SER A 822 -43.91 -3.59 -46.51
N VAL A 823 -44.07 -2.64 -47.37
CA VAL A 823 -45.31 -2.49 -48.18
C VAL A 823 -44.95 -2.18 -49.62
N VAL A 824 -45.60 -2.88 -50.61
CA VAL A 824 -45.48 -2.60 -52.03
C VAL A 824 -46.90 -2.42 -52.55
N VAL A 825 -47.16 -1.23 -53.11
CA VAL A 825 -48.46 -0.87 -53.71
C VAL A 825 -48.29 -0.79 -55.23
N VAL A 826 -49.12 -1.56 -55.95
CA VAL A 826 -49.10 -1.65 -57.44
C VAL A 826 -50.45 -1.28 -57.97
N ARG A 827 -50.56 -0.31 -58.91
CA ARG A 827 -51.77 0.05 -59.63
C ARG A 827 -51.59 -0.36 -61.09
N CYS A 828 -52.60 -1.03 -61.62
CA CYS A 828 -52.68 -1.29 -63.06
C CYS A 828 -53.16 -0.03 -63.79
N LEU A 829 -52.43 0.45 -64.80
CA LEU A 829 -52.75 1.72 -65.50
C LEU A 829 -53.61 1.48 -66.78
N ALA A 830 -53.36 0.44 -67.54
CA ALA A 830 -54.13 0.13 -68.74
C ALA A 830 -53.88 -1.32 -69.23
#